data_934a0f6353315d0b21a0bcf9f6e9aa8c
#
_entry.id   934a0f6353315d0b21a0bcf9f6e9aa8c
#
_cell.length_a   1.000
_cell.length_b   1.000
_cell.length_c   1.000
_cell.angle_alpha   90.00
_cell.angle_beta   90.00
_cell.angle_gamma   90.00
#
_symmetry.space_group_name_H-M   'P 1'
#
loop_
_entity.id
_entity.type
_entity.pdbx_description
1 polymer ?
#
loop_
_entity_poly.entity_id
_entity_poly.type
_entity_poly.pdbx_seq_one_letter_code
_entity_poly.pdbx_strand_id
1 'polypeptide(L)'
;MEVDPRRADAGGTGSGGAEITRLCRTLVPLAADGKYAEAAAAYRWVTRASTGDARPYGDHALRLEFCALTGNEHTGLPLLSLLDGVGDHGDAVGRLEFFAAAALLTRRLTETGYGEIRFVLNGPYDGLTLRLLYRRMRAAALVEAEELDEGEGEGSTHFTEYAKEKMAAEPVADFVPLLPSALPRVPILPPPDLSAEELVVRAEIHNHRCEPDEARACLAAIGTVEEEIAPRLAELRAVFFQGGDTEERLRRAAAGFRRQGDEARFLLNQCWLGLWLVFDDQAETGVALTTVAAARLRAGTDDVAAGWGEYWLAHVLSGQGRTPEAYEALHRGAERARSAGDPLLLGTLLCLEASLRNGDGEDPVPTVDLARAAIDAFILGNVGEKAVEAVEQARIAYERAGSLDELDVFVEHLLSTLPESGPERLRGHLLQLRAMSLIGTGRFAEAVDDAYVSLGIAASRGKDSAEHWYLLVTALHGSCCFDEVLDVAPRAIDLLAGLPDWGQRCRWMYADAYRALGESSRAFDEYAVLAEILQESGDTGHSYISVSMAAAEQLDLLGYGANAADFYARAADAAVAIGGGYVAATCRNAATLSRLRSGDLDAALTALDAAETAVHAVETEAAPARERLVAQLDHVAAHVLSAAGRVREAARRALRAAETFHRIGEAESARDVDLLLERILLGET
;
A
#
# COMPACT_ATOMS: atom_id res chain seq x y z
N MET A 1 -27.86 -3.45 18.71
CA MET A 1 -26.87 -3.94 19.70
C MET A 1 -25.57 -3.98 18.93
N GLU A 2 -24.88 -2.85 18.90
CA GLU A 2 -23.59 -2.72 18.25
C GLU A 2 -22.59 -3.63 18.97
N VAL A 3 -22.13 -4.66 18.29
CA VAL A 3 -21.02 -5.50 18.74
C VAL A 3 -19.75 -4.84 18.24
N ASP A 4 -19.03 -4.15 19.13
CA ASP A 4 -17.67 -3.68 18.87
C ASP A 4 -16.75 -4.92 18.80
N PRO A 5 -16.22 -5.31 17.63
CA PRO A 5 -15.34 -6.47 17.50
C PRO A 5 -13.99 -6.29 18.23
N ARG A 6 -13.71 -5.11 18.79
CA ARG A 6 -12.46 -4.76 19.47
C ARG A 6 -12.40 -5.18 20.94
N ARG A 7 -13.48 -5.82 21.48
CA ARG A 7 -13.56 -6.27 22.87
C ARG A 7 -13.70 -7.79 23.04
N ALA A 8 -12.96 -8.59 22.29
CA ALA A 8 -12.82 -10.01 22.57
C ALA A 8 -11.57 -10.20 23.44
N ASP A 9 -11.78 -10.34 24.75
CA ASP A 9 -10.74 -10.63 25.73
C ASP A 9 -9.94 -11.89 25.37
N ALA A 10 -8.63 -11.77 25.38
CA ALA A 10 -7.66 -12.86 25.34
C ALA A 10 -7.71 -13.67 26.64
N GLY A 11 -8.62 -14.65 26.70
CA GLY A 11 -8.72 -15.49 27.88
C GLY A 11 -9.84 -16.53 27.85
N GLY A 12 -9.63 -17.66 27.14
CA GLY A 12 -10.55 -18.77 27.26
C GLY A 12 -10.51 -19.75 26.09
N THR A 13 -9.77 -20.83 26.20
CA THR A 13 -9.53 -21.89 25.18
C THR A 13 -10.77 -22.72 24.75
N GLY A 14 -11.99 -22.28 25.06
CA GLY A 14 -13.23 -22.98 24.69
C GLY A 14 -14.26 -22.14 23.93
N SER A 15 -14.23 -20.83 23.99
CA SER A 15 -15.23 -19.92 23.37
C SER A 15 -14.83 -19.42 21.96
N GLY A 16 -13.56 -19.42 21.64
CA GLY A 16 -13.03 -18.85 20.39
C GLY A 16 -13.50 -19.59 19.13
N GLY A 17 -13.61 -20.92 19.17
CA GLY A 17 -14.02 -21.72 18.01
C GLY A 17 -15.43 -21.41 17.51
N ALA A 18 -16.40 -21.33 18.42
CA ALA A 18 -17.78 -21.01 18.08
C ALA A 18 -17.94 -19.59 17.54
N GLU A 19 -17.15 -18.64 18.05
CA GLU A 19 -17.15 -17.26 17.59
C GLU A 19 -16.60 -17.15 16.16
N ILE A 20 -15.50 -17.84 15.84
CA ILE A 20 -14.94 -17.89 14.48
C ILE A 20 -15.97 -18.45 13.50
N THR A 21 -16.57 -19.60 13.79
CA THR A 21 -17.59 -20.19 12.92
C THR A 21 -18.78 -19.24 12.73
N ARG A 22 -19.20 -18.56 13.79
CA ARG A 22 -20.26 -17.54 13.72
C ARG A 22 -19.89 -16.41 12.76
N LEU A 23 -18.69 -15.86 12.87
CA LEU A 23 -18.21 -14.78 12.02
C LEU A 23 -18.04 -15.25 10.57
N CYS A 24 -17.48 -16.44 10.32
CA CYS A 24 -17.38 -16.99 8.96
C CYS A 24 -18.75 -16.99 8.25
N ARG A 25 -19.82 -17.37 8.95
CA ARG A 25 -21.19 -17.38 8.40
C ARG A 25 -21.75 -15.99 8.11
N THR A 26 -21.20 -14.93 8.66
CA THR A 26 -21.66 -13.55 8.41
C THR A 26 -20.95 -12.88 7.25
N LEU A 27 -19.83 -13.41 6.75
CA LEU A 27 -18.98 -12.76 5.76
C LEU A 27 -19.72 -12.43 4.45
N VAL A 28 -20.31 -13.44 3.79
CA VAL A 28 -21.05 -13.25 2.54
C VAL A 28 -22.32 -12.43 2.73
N PRO A 29 -23.15 -12.66 3.77
CA PRO A 29 -24.28 -11.78 4.08
C PRO A 29 -23.91 -10.30 4.28
N LEU A 30 -22.84 -9.99 5.01
CA LEU A 30 -22.39 -8.60 5.19
C LEU A 30 -22.00 -7.96 3.85
N ALA A 31 -21.30 -8.69 2.99
CA ALA A 31 -20.94 -8.18 1.66
C ALA A 31 -22.17 -7.97 0.78
N ALA A 32 -23.14 -8.89 0.81
CA ALA A 32 -24.40 -8.78 0.06
C ALA A 32 -25.25 -7.58 0.54
N ASP A 33 -25.18 -7.22 1.83
CA ASP A 33 -25.83 -6.03 2.41
C ASP A 33 -25.07 -4.73 2.12
N GLY A 34 -23.92 -4.78 1.39
CA GLY A 34 -23.10 -3.61 1.11
C GLY A 34 -22.22 -3.14 2.28
N LYS A 35 -22.12 -3.92 3.36
CA LYS A 35 -21.32 -3.61 4.56
C LYS A 35 -19.88 -4.08 4.39
N TYR A 36 -19.20 -3.57 3.36
CA TYR A 36 -17.89 -4.05 2.94
C TYR A 36 -16.81 -3.89 4.01
N ALA A 37 -16.79 -2.79 4.74
CA ALA A 37 -15.81 -2.55 5.81
C ALA A 37 -15.97 -3.55 6.96
N GLU A 38 -17.23 -3.85 7.38
CA GLU A 38 -17.51 -4.84 8.42
C GLU A 38 -17.14 -6.26 7.95
N ALA A 39 -17.46 -6.61 6.70
CA ALA A 39 -17.11 -7.90 6.10
C ALA A 39 -15.58 -8.10 6.04
N ALA A 40 -14.85 -7.07 5.59
CA ALA A 40 -13.39 -7.09 5.53
C ALA A 40 -12.75 -7.23 6.92
N ALA A 41 -13.20 -6.45 7.89
CA ALA A 41 -12.72 -6.52 9.27
C ALA A 41 -12.98 -7.92 9.89
N ALA A 42 -14.17 -8.48 9.68
CA ALA A 42 -14.51 -9.82 10.13
C ALA A 42 -13.62 -10.89 9.47
N TYR A 43 -13.37 -10.80 8.15
CA TYR A 43 -12.50 -11.73 7.43
C TYR A 43 -11.06 -11.68 7.97
N ARG A 44 -10.48 -10.48 8.14
CA ARG A 44 -9.14 -10.29 8.69
C ARG A 44 -9.04 -10.89 10.10
N TRP A 45 -10.03 -10.61 10.97
CA TRP A 45 -10.06 -11.16 12.32
C TRP A 45 -10.12 -12.70 12.32
N VAL A 46 -11.01 -13.29 11.52
CA VAL A 46 -11.13 -14.76 11.38
C VAL A 46 -9.82 -15.36 10.88
N THR A 47 -9.15 -14.72 9.91
CA THR A 47 -7.89 -15.21 9.35
C THR A 47 -6.80 -15.29 10.42
N ARG A 48 -6.65 -14.25 11.24
CA ARG A 48 -5.69 -14.22 12.35
C ARG A 48 -6.02 -15.24 13.44
N ALA A 49 -7.27 -15.30 13.84
CA ALA A 49 -7.72 -16.23 14.87
C ALA A 49 -7.64 -17.70 14.44
N SER A 50 -7.48 -17.97 13.14
CA SER A 50 -7.39 -19.32 12.57
C SER A 50 -5.94 -19.82 12.40
N THR A 51 -4.92 -19.01 12.68
CA THR A 51 -3.52 -19.42 12.57
C THR A 51 -3.17 -20.41 13.68
N GLY A 52 -2.72 -21.61 13.29
CA GLY A 52 -2.18 -22.63 14.22
C GLY A 52 -3.14 -23.72 14.69
N ASP A 53 -4.42 -23.71 14.35
CA ASP A 53 -5.40 -24.71 14.77
C ASP A 53 -5.93 -25.58 13.62
N ALA A 54 -6.17 -26.86 13.89
CA ALA A 54 -6.93 -27.75 13.01
C ALA A 54 -8.42 -27.36 13.05
N ARG A 55 -8.83 -26.46 12.14
CA ARG A 55 -10.21 -25.97 12.02
C ARG A 55 -11.08 -26.90 11.19
N PRO A 56 -12.41 -26.91 11.43
CA PRO A 56 -13.35 -27.60 10.54
C PRO A 56 -13.25 -27.09 9.10
N TYR A 57 -13.30 -27.99 8.13
CA TYR A 57 -13.28 -27.61 6.71
C TYR A 57 -14.40 -26.65 6.31
N GLY A 58 -15.56 -26.70 6.99
CA GLY A 58 -16.66 -25.77 6.78
C GLY A 58 -16.29 -24.31 7.01
N ASP A 59 -15.46 -23.98 8.02
CA ASP A 59 -15.02 -22.61 8.26
C ASP A 59 -14.10 -22.11 7.13
N HIS A 60 -13.23 -22.97 6.63
CA HIS A 60 -12.38 -22.66 5.47
C HIS A 60 -13.19 -22.53 4.19
N ALA A 61 -14.24 -23.35 4.01
CA ALA A 61 -15.16 -23.27 2.89
C ALA A 61 -15.87 -21.91 2.82
N LEU A 62 -16.35 -21.41 3.97
CA LEU A 62 -17.00 -20.08 4.04
C LEU A 62 -16.05 -18.94 3.68
N ARG A 63 -14.76 -19.04 4.05
CA ARG A 63 -13.73 -18.06 3.67
C ARG A 63 -13.39 -18.13 2.19
N LEU A 64 -13.28 -19.34 1.60
CA LEU A 64 -13.09 -19.51 0.17
C LEU A 64 -14.27 -18.95 -0.63
N GLU A 65 -15.50 -19.23 -0.19
CA GLU A 65 -16.72 -18.69 -0.78
C GLU A 65 -16.74 -17.17 -0.75
N PHE A 66 -16.44 -16.57 0.39
CA PHE A 66 -16.35 -15.13 0.52
C PHE A 66 -15.33 -14.52 -0.45
N CYS A 67 -14.12 -15.09 -0.53
CA CYS A 67 -13.11 -14.62 -1.48
C CYS A 67 -13.60 -14.74 -2.93
N ALA A 68 -14.26 -15.83 -3.29
CA ALA A 68 -14.75 -16.07 -4.64
C ALA A 68 -15.90 -15.13 -5.05
N LEU A 69 -16.71 -14.68 -4.08
CA LEU A 69 -17.90 -13.87 -4.32
C LEU A 69 -17.69 -12.37 -4.15
N THR A 70 -16.48 -11.93 -3.77
CA THR A 70 -16.18 -10.53 -3.42
C THR A 70 -14.95 -9.97 -4.14
N GLY A 71 -14.55 -10.56 -5.29
CA GLY A 71 -13.41 -10.10 -6.07
C GLY A 71 -12.04 -10.33 -5.41
N ASN A 72 -11.98 -11.25 -4.44
CA ASN A 72 -10.75 -11.55 -3.67
C ASN A 72 -10.26 -12.98 -3.92
N GLU A 73 -10.47 -13.53 -5.10
CA GLU A 73 -10.15 -14.91 -5.43
C GLU A 73 -8.69 -15.27 -5.11
N HIS A 74 -7.78 -14.32 -5.33
CA HIS A 74 -6.37 -14.47 -5.03
C HIS A 74 -6.07 -14.62 -3.52
N THR A 75 -6.84 -13.95 -2.67
CA THR A 75 -6.72 -14.05 -1.20
C THR A 75 -7.16 -15.43 -0.70
N GLY A 76 -8.04 -16.09 -1.44
CA GLY A 76 -8.47 -17.46 -1.15
C GLY A 76 -7.46 -18.54 -1.58
N LEU A 77 -6.51 -18.25 -2.48
CA LEU A 77 -5.57 -19.25 -3.02
C LEU A 77 -4.75 -20.01 -1.95
N PRO A 78 -4.17 -19.35 -0.92
CA PRO A 78 -3.44 -20.06 0.14
C PRO A 78 -4.27 -21.10 0.88
N LEU A 79 -5.58 -20.91 0.98
CA LEU A 79 -6.47 -21.88 1.63
C LEU A 79 -6.61 -23.19 0.84
N LEU A 80 -6.28 -23.18 -0.45
CA LEU A 80 -6.27 -24.41 -1.25
C LEU A 80 -5.14 -25.38 -0.86
N SER A 81 -4.13 -24.94 -0.11
CA SER A 81 -3.09 -25.85 0.44
C SER A 81 -3.68 -26.88 1.42
N LEU A 82 -4.84 -26.61 1.99
CA LEU A 82 -5.56 -27.53 2.86
C LEU A 82 -6.10 -28.77 2.12
N LEU A 83 -6.12 -28.73 0.77
CA LEU A 83 -6.50 -29.90 -0.06
C LEU A 83 -5.66 -31.14 0.23
N ASP A 84 -4.43 -30.98 0.68
CA ASP A 84 -3.52 -32.10 0.99
C ASP A 84 -4.01 -32.95 2.19
N GLY A 85 -4.82 -32.38 3.08
CA GLY A 85 -5.33 -33.04 4.28
C GLY A 85 -6.80 -33.45 4.24
N VAL A 86 -7.55 -33.05 3.21
CA VAL A 86 -9.01 -33.20 3.17
C VAL A 86 -9.47 -34.70 3.13
N GLY A 87 -8.62 -35.64 2.70
CA GLY A 87 -8.96 -37.06 2.60
C GLY A 87 -9.00 -37.80 3.93
N ASP A 88 -8.24 -37.38 4.93
CA ASP A 88 -7.98 -38.17 6.14
C ASP A 88 -8.77 -37.73 7.39
N HIS A 89 -9.23 -36.49 7.46
CA HIS A 89 -9.88 -35.95 8.66
C HIS A 89 -11.03 -35.00 8.29
N GLY A 90 -12.16 -35.12 8.93
CA GLY A 90 -13.31 -34.22 8.82
C GLY A 90 -14.64 -34.93 8.60
N ASP A 91 -15.75 -34.23 8.88
CA ASP A 91 -17.06 -34.74 8.54
C ASP A 91 -17.33 -34.63 7.03
N ALA A 92 -18.17 -35.47 6.48
CA ALA A 92 -18.47 -35.55 5.05
C ALA A 92 -19.10 -34.24 4.53
N VAL A 93 -19.91 -33.55 5.36
CA VAL A 93 -20.53 -32.28 5.00
C VAL A 93 -19.47 -31.18 4.89
N GLY A 94 -18.52 -31.09 5.84
CA GLY A 94 -17.43 -30.15 5.77
C GLY A 94 -16.52 -30.37 4.56
N ARG A 95 -16.27 -31.62 4.15
CA ARG A 95 -15.52 -31.93 2.92
C ARG A 95 -16.28 -31.47 1.68
N LEU A 96 -17.58 -31.77 1.59
CA LEU A 96 -18.44 -31.31 0.51
C LEU A 96 -18.41 -29.78 0.38
N GLU A 97 -18.61 -29.06 1.49
CA GLU A 97 -18.57 -27.58 1.52
C GLU A 97 -17.25 -27.04 1.02
N PHE A 98 -16.13 -27.63 1.47
CA PHE A 98 -14.79 -27.20 1.08
C PHE A 98 -14.52 -27.44 -0.41
N PHE A 99 -14.83 -28.63 -0.94
CA PHE A 99 -14.65 -28.91 -2.37
C PHE A 99 -15.54 -28.03 -3.25
N ALA A 100 -16.78 -27.77 -2.85
CA ALA A 100 -17.69 -26.90 -3.59
C ALA A 100 -17.18 -25.44 -3.60
N ALA A 101 -16.70 -24.92 -2.47
CA ALA A 101 -16.13 -23.58 -2.38
C ALA A 101 -14.79 -23.46 -3.14
N ALA A 102 -13.92 -24.49 -3.09
CA ALA A 102 -12.70 -24.54 -3.88
C ALA A 102 -12.99 -24.58 -5.40
N ALA A 103 -14.04 -25.32 -5.81
CA ALA A 103 -14.51 -25.32 -7.20
C ALA A 103 -15.02 -23.95 -7.63
N LEU A 104 -15.80 -23.26 -6.78
CA LEU A 104 -16.27 -21.90 -7.03
C LEU A 104 -15.09 -20.93 -7.20
N LEU A 105 -14.13 -20.91 -6.27
CA LEU A 105 -12.95 -20.06 -6.34
C LEU A 105 -12.14 -20.27 -7.62
N THR A 106 -11.84 -21.52 -7.95
CA THR A 106 -11.04 -21.87 -9.13
C THR A 106 -11.80 -21.65 -10.45
N ARG A 107 -13.15 -21.73 -10.44
CA ARG A 107 -14.00 -21.30 -11.55
C ARG A 107 -13.82 -19.81 -11.80
N ARG A 108 -13.98 -18.97 -10.77
CA ARG A 108 -13.85 -17.52 -10.85
C ARG A 108 -12.48 -17.11 -11.36
N LEU A 109 -11.40 -17.68 -10.82
CA LEU A 109 -10.04 -17.45 -11.32
C LEU A 109 -9.87 -17.85 -12.80
N THR A 110 -10.53 -18.91 -13.24
CA THR A 110 -10.50 -19.33 -14.64
C THR A 110 -11.23 -18.34 -15.54
N GLU A 111 -12.38 -17.83 -15.12
CA GLU A 111 -13.18 -16.81 -15.81
C GLU A 111 -12.46 -15.46 -15.91
N THR A 112 -11.66 -15.09 -14.89
CA THR A 112 -10.85 -13.87 -14.86
C THR A 112 -9.50 -14.01 -15.57
N GLY A 113 -9.24 -15.12 -16.28
CA GLY A 113 -8.08 -15.29 -17.14
C GLY A 113 -6.90 -16.06 -16.55
N TYR A 114 -6.98 -16.50 -15.28
CA TYR A 114 -5.89 -17.22 -14.61
C TYR A 114 -5.92 -18.76 -14.82
N GLY A 115 -6.80 -19.26 -15.69
CA GLY A 115 -7.05 -20.69 -15.86
C GLY A 115 -5.82 -21.55 -16.21
N GLU A 116 -4.81 -20.98 -16.88
CA GLU A 116 -3.59 -21.69 -17.29
C GLU A 116 -2.44 -21.55 -16.28
N ILE A 117 -2.61 -20.76 -15.21
CA ILE A 117 -1.61 -20.66 -14.14
C ILE A 117 -1.54 -22.00 -13.42
N ARG A 118 -0.31 -22.49 -13.22
CA ARG A 118 -0.03 -23.68 -12.43
C ARG A 118 0.11 -23.30 -10.97
N PHE A 119 -0.61 -23.99 -10.13
CA PHE A 119 -0.57 -23.80 -8.71
C PHE A 119 0.33 -24.88 -8.07
N VAL A 120 1.23 -24.45 -7.19
CA VAL A 120 2.13 -25.37 -6.47
C VAL A 120 1.41 -25.79 -5.18
N LEU A 121 1.03 -27.06 -5.14
CA LEU A 121 0.47 -27.72 -3.97
C LEU A 121 1.34 -28.96 -3.69
N ASN A 122 1.30 -29.46 -2.46
CA ASN A 122 1.82 -30.79 -2.19
C ASN A 122 0.77 -31.84 -2.60
N GLY A 123 1.20 -33.09 -2.84
CA GLY A 123 0.28 -34.20 -3.07
C GLY A 123 -0.35 -34.28 -4.48
N PRO A 124 -1.56 -34.86 -4.62
CA PRO A 124 -2.14 -35.26 -5.90
C PRO A 124 -2.60 -34.09 -6.78
N TYR A 125 -2.59 -32.89 -6.25
CA TYR A 125 -3.02 -31.68 -6.96
C TYR A 125 -1.85 -30.81 -7.44
N ASP A 126 -0.60 -31.22 -7.15
CA ASP A 126 0.59 -30.48 -7.51
C ASP A 126 0.76 -30.29 -9.02
N GLY A 127 1.18 -29.09 -9.41
CA GLY A 127 1.45 -28.71 -10.80
C GLY A 127 0.22 -28.66 -11.72
N LEU A 128 -0.98 -28.81 -11.20
CA LEU A 128 -2.22 -28.63 -11.98
C LEU A 128 -2.41 -27.16 -12.36
N THR A 129 -2.98 -26.93 -13.55
CA THR A 129 -3.52 -25.61 -13.88
C THR A 129 -4.80 -25.35 -13.09
N LEU A 130 -5.12 -24.09 -12.81
CA LEU A 130 -6.36 -23.71 -12.10
C LEU A 130 -7.61 -24.24 -12.82
N ARG A 131 -7.61 -24.32 -14.15
CA ARG A 131 -8.66 -24.94 -14.96
C ARG A 131 -8.82 -26.44 -14.68
N LEU A 132 -7.71 -27.17 -14.55
CA LEU A 132 -7.76 -28.60 -14.20
C LEU A 132 -8.14 -28.80 -12.74
N LEU A 133 -7.66 -27.95 -11.85
CA LEU A 133 -8.03 -27.97 -10.44
C LEU A 133 -9.54 -27.76 -10.27
N TYR A 134 -10.12 -26.76 -10.96
CA TYR A 134 -11.57 -26.55 -10.99
C TYR A 134 -12.34 -27.84 -11.34
N ARG A 135 -11.92 -28.53 -12.43
CA ARG A 135 -12.59 -29.77 -12.84
C ARG A 135 -12.51 -30.85 -11.79
N ARG A 136 -11.37 -30.98 -11.11
CA ARG A 136 -11.17 -31.96 -10.04
C ARG A 136 -11.99 -31.61 -8.80
N MET A 137 -11.98 -30.35 -8.36
CA MET A 137 -12.76 -29.92 -7.18
C MET A 137 -14.26 -30.09 -7.42
N ARG A 138 -14.72 -29.74 -8.61
CA ARG A 138 -16.14 -29.97 -8.99
C ARG A 138 -16.51 -31.43 -8.97
N ALA A 139 -15.64 -32.31 -9.48
CA ALA A 139 -15.91 -33.77 -9.45
C ALA A 139 -15.92 -34.30 -8.01
N ALA A 140 -14.95 -33.89 -7.17
CA ALA A 140 -14.89 -34.29 -5.77
C ALA A 140 -16.15 -33.84 -4.99
N ALA A 141 -16.58 -32.58 -5.18
CA ALA A 141 -17.80 -32.09 -4.53
C ALA A 141 -19.05 -32.88 -4.91
N LEU A 142 -19.18 -33.28 -6.19
CA LEU A 142 -20.33 -34.07 -6.62
C LEU A 142 -20.30 -35.52 -6.08
N VAL A 143 -19.11 -36.12 -5.96
CA VAL A 143 -18.98 -37.48 -5.37
C VAL A 143 -19.35 -37.44 -3.89
N GLU A 144 -18.83 -36.51 -3.11
CA GLU A 144 -19.21 -36.36 -1.69
C GLU A 144 -20.71 -36.08 -1.53
N ALA A 145 -21.30 -35.30 -2.42
CA ALA A 145 -22.73 -35.00 -2.39
C ALA A 145 -23.59 -36.22 -2.69
N GLU A 146 -23.21 -37.03 -3.69
CA GLU A 146 -23.91 -38.29 -4.03
C GLU A 146 -23.83 -39.29 -2.87
N GLU A 147 -22.67 -39.45 -2.21
CA GLU A 147 -22.52 -40.30 -1.03
C GLU A 147 -23.40 -39.85 0.15
N LEU A 148 -23.53 -38.53 0.36
CA LEU A 148 -24.41 -37.98 1.40
C LEU A 148 -25.89 -38.16 1.06
N ASP A 149 -26.29 -37.96 -0.20
CA ASP A 149 -27.67 -38.21 -0.68
C ASP A 149 -28.07 -39.69 -0.53
N GLU A 150 -27.16 -40.61 -0.86
CA GLU A 150 -27.39 -42.04 -0.62
C GLU A 150 -27.60 -42.36 0.87
N GLY A 151 -26.90 -41.67 1.77
CA GLY A 151 -27.06 -41.81 3.23
C GLY A 151 -28.40 -41.28 3.76
N GLU A 152 -29.03 -40.30 3.10
CA GLU A 152 -30.35 -39.75 3.47
C GLU A 152 -31.52 -40.67 3.02
N GLY A 153 -31.33 -41.49 2.00
CA GLY A 153 -32.31 -42.44 1.51
C GLY A 153 -32.50 -42.43 0.00
N GLU A 154 -33.20 -43.43 -0.51
CA GLU A 154 -33.39 -43.66 -1.94
C GLU A 154 -34.10 -42.50 -2.62
N GLY A 155 -33.38 -41.83 -3.55
CA GLY A 155 -33.90 -40.70 -4.35
C GLY A 155 -33.65 -39.31 -3.76
N SER A 156 -32.91 -39.17 -2.67
CA SER A 156 -32.43 -37.84 -2.21
C SER A 156 -31.48 -37.22 -3.23
N THR A 157 -31.59 -35.90 -3.46
CA THR A 157 -30.70 -35.10 -4.30
C THR A 157 -30.32 -33.79 -3.59
N HIS A 158 -30.59 -33.72 -2.30
CA HIS A 158 -30.46 -32.49 -1.52
C HIS A 158 -29.02 -31.95 -1.54
N PHE A 159 -28.03 -32.78 -1.24
CA PHE A 159 -26.62 -32.37 -1.23
C PHE A 159 -26.07 -32.12 -2.64
N THR A 160 -26.51 -32.91 -3.62
CA THR A 160 -26.14 -32.71 -5.02
C THR A 160 -26.66 -31.36 -5.57
N GLU A 161 -27.89 -30.97 -5.25
CA GLU A 161 -28.46 -29.68 -5.65
C GLU A 161 -27.73 -28.52 -4.93
N TYR A 162 -27.52 -28.65 -3.62
CA TYR A 162 -26.74 -27.69 -2.83
C TYR A 162 -25.34 -27.47 -3.42
N ALA A 163 -24.59 -28.52 -3.73
CA ALA A 163 -23.25 -28.41 -4.33
C ALA A 163 -23.30 -27.70 -5.68
N LYS A 164 -24.25 -28.00 -6.54
CA LYS A 164 -24.43 -27.35 -7.85
C LYS A 164 -24.74 -25.88 -7.71
N GLU A 165 -25.64 -25.49 -6.82
CA GLU A 165 -26.01 -24.11 -6.54
C GLU A 165 -24.80 -23.32 -6.04
N LYS A 166 -24.09 -23.84 -5.04
CA LYS A 166 -22.89 -23.21 -4.47
C LYS A 166 -21.81 -23.01 -5.53
N MET A 167 -21.50 -24.02 -6.32
CA MET A 167 -20.48 -23.93 -7.39
C MET A 167 -20.88 -22.97 -8.53
N ALA A 168 -22.18 -22.70 -8.71
CA ALA A 168 -22.71 -21.79 -9.73
C ALA A 168 -22.95 -20.37 -9.21
N ALA A 169 -22.71 -20.11 -7.92
CA ALA A 169 -22.99 -18.81 -7.30
C ALA A 169 -22.26 -17.65 -8.01
N GLU A 170 -22.98 -16.55 -8.20
CA GLU A 170 -22.46 -15.35 -8.82
C GLU A 170 -21.94 -14.36 -7.75
N PRO A 171 -21.01 -13.43 -8.11
CA PRO A 171 -20.49 -12.44 -7.19
C PRO A 171 -21.58 -11.63 -6.50
N VAL A 172 -21.43 -11.37 -5.22
CA VAL A 172 -22.30 -10.50 -4.42
C VAL A 172 -21.75 -9.06 -4.34
N ALA A 173 -20.46 -8.90 -4.62
CA ALA A 173 -19.79 -7.61 -4.73
C ALA A 173 -18.66 -7.71 -5.74
N ASP A 174 -18.41 -6.62 -6.46
CA ASP A 174 -17.29 -6.54 -7.41
C ASP A 174 -15.94 -6.59 -6.69
N PHE A 175 -15.85 -5.94 -5.55
CA PHE A 175 -14.65 -5.94 -4.72
C PHE A 175 -14.97 -5.54 -3.26
N VAL A 176 -14.48 -6.33 -2.32
CA VAL A 176 -14.40 -5.96 -0.89
C VAL A 176 -12.93 -5.69 -0.56
N PRO A 177 -12.56 -4.55 0.05
CA PRO A 177 -11.17 -4.19 0.27
C PRO A 177 -10.49 -5.11 1.29
N LEU A 178 -9.85 -6.16 0.76
CA LEU A 178 -8.85 -6.99 1.43
C LEU A 178 -7.46 -6.62 0.89
N LEU A 179 -6.46 -7.47 1.15
CA LEU A 179 -5.12 -7.25 0.59
C LEU A 179 -5.12 -7.45 -0.93
N PRO A 180 -4.33 -6.67 -1.68
CA PRO A 180 -4.20 -6.83 -3.11
C PRO A 180 -3.63 -8.19 -3.50
N SER A 181 -3.94 -8.59 -4.73
CA SER A 181 -3.46 -9.85 -5.30
C SER A 181 -1.94 -9.90 -5.44
N ALA A 182 -1.33 -11.00 -5.01
CA ALA A 182 0.03 -11.35 -5.37
C ALA A 182 0.14 -11.92 -6.82
N LEU A 183 -0.99 -12.22 -7.47
CA LEU A 183 -1.01 -12.69 -8.85
C LEU A 183 -0.77 -11.53 -9.81
N PRO A 184 0.01 -11.76 -10.91
CA PRO A 184 0.16 -10.76 -11.94
C PRO A 184 -1.19 -10.47 -12.59
N ARG A 185 -1.48 -9.19 -12.85
CA ARG A 185 -2.70 -8.80 -13.57
C ARG A 185 -2.71 -9.45 -14.96
N VAL A 186 -3.84 -10.04 -15.30
CA VAL A 186 -4.09 -10.54 -16.67
C VAL A 186 -4.95 -9.51 -17.39
N PRO A 187 -4.46 -8.93 -18.50
CA PRO A 187 -5.26 -7.99 -19.29
C PRO A 187 -6.49 -8.71 -19.89
N ILE A 188 -7.59 -7.98 -20.01
CA ILE A 188 -8.80 -8.50 -20.65
C ILE A 188 -8.49 -8.68 -22.14
N LEU A 189 -8.41 -9.95 -22.57
CA LEU A 189 -8.14 -10.26 -23.97
C LEU A 189 -9.34 -9.90 -24.85
N PRO A 190 -9.11 -9.40 -26.06
CA PRO A 190 -10.20 -9.17 -26.99
C PRO A 190 -10.84 -10.50 -27.44
N PRO A 191 -12.13 -10.52 -27.79
CA PRO A 191 -12.77 -11.69 -28.40
C PRO A 191 -11.97 -12.19 -29.60
N PRO A 192 -11.85 -13.52 -29.79
CA PRO A 192 -10.95 -14.09 -30.80
C PRO A 192 -11.44 -13.93 -32.25
N ASP A 193 -12.68 -13.53 -32.46
CA ASP A 193 -13.37 -13.43 -33.75
C ASP A 193 -13.42 -12.00 -34.31
N LEU A 194 -12.78 -11.05 -33.65
CA LEU A 194 -12.77 -9.66 -34.13
C LEU A 194 -11.85 -9.47 -35.35
N SER A 195 -12.32 -8.66 -36.27
CA SER A 195 -11.50 -8.20 -37.42
C SER A 195 -10.38 -7.26 -36.98
N ALA A 196 -9.37 -7.10 -37.84
CA ALA A 196 -8.26 -6.19 -37.57
C ALA A 196 -8.72 -4.74 -37.37
N GLU A 197 -9.76 -4.30 -38.09
CA GLU A 197 -10.33 -2.97 -37.92
C GLU A 197 -11.01 -2.81 -36.56
N GLU A 198 -11.83 -3.78 -36.14
CA GLU A 198 -12.48 -3.77 -34.81
C GLU A 198 -11.45 -3.78 -33.68
N LEU A 199 -10.35 -4.53 -33.83
CA LEU A 199 -9.24 -4.55 -32.88
C LEU A 199 -8.54 -3.18 -32.79
N VAL A 200 -8.31 -2.50 -33.92
CA VAL A 200 -7.74 -1.12 -33.93
C VAL A 200 -8.67 -0.14 -33.23
N VAL A 201 -9.97 -0.14 -33.56
CA VAL A 201 -10.96 0.71 -32.90
C VAL A 201 -11.01 0.46 -31.41
N ARG A 202 -10.97 -0.82 -31.00
CA ARG A 202 -10.96 -1.20 -29.59
C ARG A 202 -9.69 -0.75 -28.87
N ALA A 203 -8.53 -0.85 -29.51
CA ALA A 203 -7.27 -0.33 -28.96
C ALA A 203 -7.30 1.19 -28.79
N GLU A 204 -7.90 1.93 -29.73
CA GLU A 204 -8.12 3.39 -29.59
C GLU A 204 -9.03 3.71 -28.39
N ILE A 205 -10.13 2.97 -28.20
CA ILE A 205 -11.03 3.12 -27.05
C ILE A 205 -10.29 2.86 -25.72
N HIS A 206 -9.54 1.76 -25.63
CA HIS A 206 -8.75 1.44 -24.44
C HIS A 206 -7.68 2.51 -24.15
N ASN A 207 -7.06 3.07 -25.21
CA ASN A 207 -6.12 4.20 -25.06
C ASN A 207 -6.81 5.42 -24.43
N HIS A 208 -7.99 5.79 -24.92
CA HIS A 208 -8.75 6.91 -24.34
C HIS A 208 -9.18 6.66 -22.88
N ARG A 209 -9.42 5.40 -22.50
CA ARG A 209 -9.77 5.00 -21.14
C ARG A 209 -8.58 4.79 -20.19
N CYS A 210 -7.36 5.09 -20.65
CA CYS A 210 -6.13 4.84 -19.89
C CYS A 210 -5.94 3.36 -19.48
N GLU A 211 -6.30 2.43 -20.38
CA GLU A 211 -6.20 0.98 -20.25
C GLU A 211 -5.10 0.43 -21.21
N PRO A 212 -3.81 0.71 -20.94
CA PRO A 212 -2.74 0.43 -21.90
C PRO A 212 -2.50 -1.07 -22.14
N ASP A 213 -2.78 -1.92 -21.16
CA ASP A 213 -2.55 -3.37 -21.28
C ASP A 213 -3.60 -4.02 -22.18
N GLU A 214 -4.86 -3.60 -22.06
CA GLU A 214 -5.96 -4.00 -22.94
C GLU A 214 -5.73 -3.50 -24.38
N ALA A 215 -5.25 -2.25 -24.53
CA ALA A 215 -4.87 -1.73 -25.84
C ALA A 215 -3.74 -2.55 -26.47
N ARG A 216 -2.67 -2.89 -25.71
CA ARG A 216 -1.59 -3.76 -26.16
C ARG A 216 -2.08 -5.16 -26.53
N ALA A 217 -3.01 -5.73 -25.74
CA ALA A 217 -3.61 -7.03 -26.04
C ALA A 217 -4.38 -7.01 -27.36
N CYS A 218 -5.16 -5.96 -27.63
CA CYS A 218 -5.81 -5.78 -28.92
C CYS A 218 -4.78 -5.68 -30.07
N LEU A 219 -3.72 -4.88 -29.92
CA LEU A 219 -2.69 -4.73 -30.94
C LEU A 219 -1.87 -6.02 -31.19
N ALA A 220 -1.68 -6.84 -30.15
CA ALA A 220 -1.01 -8.13 -30.25
C ALA A 220 -1.86 -9.18 -30.98
N ALA A 221 -3.18 -9.09 -30.90
CA ALA A 221 -4.11 -9.99 -31.56
C ALA A 221 -4.22 -9.74 -33.09
N ILE A 222 -3.75 -8.57 -33.58
CA ILE A 222 -3.81 -8.22 -35.00
C ILE A 222 -2.78 -9.00 -35.80
N GLY A 223 -3.24 -9.85 -36.73
CA GLY A 223 -2.43 -10.61 -37.66
C GLY A 223 -2.06 -9.83 -38.94
N THR A 224 -2.46 -10.31 -40.09
CA THR A 224 -2.27 -9.63 -41.40
C THR A 224 -3.20 -8.42 -41.51
N VAL A 225 -2.67 -7.31 -42.01
CA VAL A 225 -3.33 -5.99 -42.00
C VAL A 225 -3.63 -5.54 -43.43
N GLU A 226 -4.84 -5.05 -43.62
CA GLU A 226 -5.23 -4.36 -44.87
C GLU A 226 -4.56 -2.99 -44.98
N GLU A 227 -4.30 -2.52 -46.18
CA GLU A 227 -3.58 -1.26 -46.45
C GLU A 227 -4.33 -0.04 -45.89
N GLU A 228 -5.64 -0.15 -45.75
CA GLU A 228 -6.52 0.91 -45.23
C GLU A 228 -6.31 1.22 -43.74
N ILE A 229 -6.12 0.20 -42.92
CA ILE A 229 -5.93 0.35 -41.46
C ILE A 229 -4.45 0.44 -41.04
N ALA A 230 -3.53 0.13 -41.98
CA ALA A 230 -2.09 0.09 -41.68
C ALA A 230 -1.53 1.39 -41.07
N PRO A 231 -1.95 2.61 -41.47
CA PRO A 231 -1.47 3.84 -40.84
C PRO A 231 -1.91 4.00 -39.38
N ARG A 232 -3.16 3.71 -39.07
CA ARG A 232 -3.69 3.76 -37.70
C ARG A 232 -2.97 2.77 -36.80
N LEU A 233 -2.75 1.57 -37.29
CA LEU A 233 -2.02 0.55 -36.54
C LEU A 233 -0.55 0.97 -36.29
N ALA A 234 0.12 1.58 -37.28
CA ALA A 234 1.49 2.08 -37.11
C ALA A 234 1.55 3.20 -36.05
N GLU A 235 0.59 4.10 -36.05
CA GLU A 235 0.45 5.17 -35.08
C GLU A 235 0.23 4.61 -33.68
N LEU A 236 -0.74 3.72 -33.44
CA LEU A 236 -0.99 3.08 -32.15
C LEU A 236 0.23 2.29 -31.66
N ARG A 237 0.91 1.57 -32.56
CA ARG A 237 2.14 0.87 -32.18
C ARG A 237 3.27 1.82 -31.77
N ALA A 238 3.34 3.02 -32.34
CA ALA A 238 4.27 4.04 -31.88
C ALA A 238 3.94 4.54 -30.46
N VAL A 239 2.63 4.64 -30.10
CA VAL A 239 2.19 4.99 -28.73
C VAL A 239 2.60 3.92 -27.72
N PHE A 240 2.24 2.66 -27.97
CA PHE A 240 2.30 1.60 -26.96
C PHE A 240 3.63 0.84 -26.92
N PHE A 241 4.40 0.89 -27.98
CA PHE A 241 5.67 0.17 -28.09
C PHE A 241 6.80 1.15 -28.45
N GLN A 242 7.01 2.15 -27.58
CA GLN A 242 8.08 3.12 -27.74
C GLN A 242 9.45 2.43 -27.72
N GLY A 243 10.33 2.82 -28.65
CA GLY A 243 11.65 2.25 -28.81
C GLY A 243 12.36 2.85 -30.03
N GLY A 244 13.48 2.30 -30.42
CA GLY A 244 14.31 2.82 -31.50
C GLY A 244 13.66 2.87 -32.90
N ASP A 245 12.51 2.24 -33.08
CA ASP A 245 11.73 2.25 -34.34
C ASP A 245 10.48 3.17 -34.29
N THR A 246 10.27 3.92 -33.20
CA THR A 246 9.11 4.81 -33.03
C THR A 246 9.04 5.86 -34.12
N GLU A 247 10.15 6.50 -34.45
CA GLU A 247 10.26 7.49 -35.55
C GLU A 247 9.85 6.89 -36.91
N GLU A 248 10.35 5.69 -37.21
CA GLU A 248 10.02 5.00 -38.47
C GLU A 248 8.52 4.66 -38.54
N ARG A 249 7.93 4.22 -37.44
CA ARG A 249 6.47 3.94 -37.34
C ARG A 249 5.64 5.19 -37.57
N LEU A 250 6.00 6.32 -36.96
CA LEU A 250 5.32 7.60 -37.15
C LEU A 250 5.45 8.09 -38.60
N ARG A 251 6.63 7.98 -39.22
CA ARG A 251 6.84 8.33 -40.62
C ARG A 251 6.03 7.44 -41.58
N ARG A 252 5.93 6.13 -41.25
CA ARG A 252 5.13 5.18 -42.03
C ARG A 252 3.63 5.50 -41.90
N ALA A 253 3.14 5.82 -40.68
CA ALA A 253 1.78 6.25 -40.48
C ALA A 253 1.45 7.52 -41.25
N ALA A 254 2.30 8.55 -41.17
CA ALA A 254 2.16 9.79 -41.93
C ALA A 254 2.08 9.57 -43.43
N ALA A 255 2.99 8.74 -44.00
CA ALA A 255 2.98 8.41 -45.42
C ALA A 255 1.68 7.69 -45.83
N GLY A 256 1.13 6.84 -44.95
CA GLY A 256 -0.13 6.15 -45.15
C GLY A 256 -1.31 7.10 -45.19
N PHE A 257 -1.47 7.93 -44.18
CA PHE A 257 -2.56 8.94 -44.11
C PHE A 257 -2.53 9.89 -45.32
N ARG A 258 -1.33 10.30 -45.71
CA ARG A 258 -1.18 11.14 -46.92
C ARG A 258 -1.66 10.44 -48.19
N ARG A 259 -1.37 9.14 -48.37
CA ARG A 259 -1.85 8.37 -49.52
C ARG A 259 -3.38 8.22 -49.51
N GLN A 260 -3.96 8.09 -48.33
CA GLN A 260 -5.41 8.00 -48.13
C GLN A 260 -6.14 9.34 -48.31
N GLY A 261 -5.40 10.45 -48.39
CA GLY A 261 -5.96 11.81 -48.45
C GLY A 261 -6.50 12.31 -47.09
N ASP A 262 -6.17 11.62 -46.00
CA ASP A 262 -6.51 12.06 -44.62
C ASP A 262 -5.49 13.10 -44.17
N GLU A 263 -5.72 14.34 -44.58
CA GLU A 263 -4.82 15.46 -44.30
C GLU A 263 -4.77 15.82 -42.83
N ALA A 264 -5.91 15.71 -42.12
CA ALA A 264 -5.95 16.02 -40.71
C ALA A 264 -5.10 15.06 -39.89
N ARG A 265 -5.27 13.73 -40.05
CA ARG A 265 -4.44 12.73 -39.37
C ARG A 265 -2.98 12.79 -39.82
N PHE A 266 -2.71 13.06 -41.09
CA PHE A 266 -1.34 13.27 -41.55
C PHE A 266 -0.66 14.40 -40.75
N LEU A 267 -1.32 15.56 -40.61
CA LEU A 267 -0.76 16.71 -39.91
C LEU A 267 -0.64 16.48 -38.41
N LEU A 268 -1.63 15.84 -37.78
CA LEU A 268 -1.55 15.46 -36.35
C LEU A 268 -0.37 14.51 -36.08
N ASN A 269 -0.19 13.54 -36.96
CA ASN A 269 0.94 12.63 -36.84
C ASN A 269 2.29 13.34 -37.05
N GLN A 270 2.34 14.39 -37.92
CA GLN A 270 3.53 15.26 -38.04
C GLN A 270 3.80 16.05 -36.76
N CYS A 271 2.77 16.54 -36.09
CA CYS A 271 2.92 17.22 -34.79
C CYS A 271 3.55 16.28 -33.76
N TRP A 272 3.05 15.03 -33.71
CA TRP A 272 3.58 14.04 -32.77
C TRP A 272 4.99 13.59 -33.12
N LEU A 273 5.29 13.38 -34.39
CA LEU A 273 6.67 13.14 -34.87
C LEU A 273 7.59 14.29 -34.45
N GLY A 274 7.11 15.52 -34.54
CA GLY A 274 7.87 16.70 -34.10
C GLY A 274 8.17 16.69 -32.61
N LEU A 275 7.20 16.30 -31.77
CA LEU A 275 7.44 16.12 -30.32
C LEU A 275 8.48 15.02 -30.06
N TRP A 276 8.36 13.87 -30.75
CA TRP A 276 9.34 12.78 -30.65
C TRP A 276 10.76 13.23 -31.00
N LEU A 277 10.93 14.01 -32.08
CA LEU A 277 12.22 14.53 -32.52
C LEU A 277 12.83 15.51 -31.49
N VAL A 278 12.01 16.24 -30.75
CA VAL A 278 12.49 17.08 -29.65
C VAL A 278 13.11 16.24 -28.54
N PHE A 279 12.53 15.10 -28.20
CA PHE A 279 13.08 14.17 -27.21
C PHE A 279 14.30 13.37 -27.72
N ASP A 280 14.45 13.23 -29.05
CA ASP A 280 15.56 12.52 -29.70
C ASP A 280 16.70 13.49 -30.12
N ASP A 281 16.94 14.56 -29.35
CA ASP A 281 17.99 15.56 -29.56
C ASP A 281 17.94 16.30 -30.93
N GLN A 282 16.81 16.24 -31.65
CA GLN A 282 16.58 16.95 -32.92
C GLN A 282 15.60 18.13 -32.74
N ALA A 283 15.78 18.91 -31.69
CA ALA A 283 14.81 19.91 -31.23
C ALA A 283 14.41 20.93 -32.30
N GLU A 284 15.35 21.51 -33.05
CA GLU A 284 15.06 22.49 -34.10
C GLU A 284 14.16 21.92 -35.21
N THR A 285 14.44 20.68 -35.64
CA THR A 285 13.65 19.99 -36.63
C THR A 285 12.25 19.69 -36.12
N GLY A 286 12.14 19.21 -34.86
CA GLY A 286 10.89 18.90 -34.21
C GLY A 286 9.98 20.12 -34.05
N VAL A 287 10.54 21.25 -33.57
CA VAL A 287 9.82 22.52 -33.43
C VAL A 287 9.31 23.02 -34.79
N ALA A 288 10.17 23.03 -35.81
CA ALA A 288 9.79 23.50 -37.13
C ALA A 288 8.67 22.64 -37.73
N LEU A 289 8.77 21.31 -37.63
CA LEU A 289 7.78 20.37 -38.13
C LEU A 289 6.41 20.59 -37.45
N THR A 290 6.38 20.63 -36.11
CA THR A 290 5.14 20.83 -35.35
C THR A 290 4.52 22.20 -35.65
N THR A 291 5.33 23.27 -35.71
CA THR A 291 4.84 24.62 -36.01
C THR A 291 4.14 24.69 -37.37
N VAL A 292 4.75 24.11 -38.41
CA VAL A 292 4.17 24.08 -39.76
C VAL A 292 2.88 23.24 -39.78
N ALA A 293 2.88 22.07 -39.15
CA ALA A 293 1.71 21.18 -39.11
C ALA A 293 0.55 21.82 -38.36
N ALA A 294 0.79 22.38 -37.17
CA ALA A 294 -0.22 23.08 -36.36
C ALA A 294 -0.79 24.31 -37.09
N ALA A 295 0.06 25.08 -37.79
CA ALA A 295 -0.42 26.23 -38.58
C ALA A 295 -1.37 25.80 -39.71
N ARG A 296 -1.08 24.67 -40.40
CA ARG A 296 -1.95 24.11 -41.44
C ARG A 296 -3.28 23.59 -40.86
N LEU A 297 -3.24 22.87 -39.71
CA LEU A 297 -4.44 22.42 -39.01
C LEU A 297 -5.31 23.61 -38.59
N ARG A 298 -4.71 24.69 -38.08
CA ARG A 298 -5.40 25.92 -37.71
C ARG A 298 -6.10 26.60 -38.87
N ALA A 299 -5.53 26.53 -40.05
CA ALA A 299 -6.12 27.08 -41.29
C ALA A 299 -7.24 26.20 -41.87
N GLY A 300 -7.42 24.99 -41.39
CA GLY A 300 -8.48 24.04 -41.75
C GLY A 300 -9.82 24.37 -41.08
N THR A 301 -10.82 23.56 -41.40
CA THR A 301 -12.20 23.67 -40.88
C THR A 301 -12.52 22.69 -39.76
N ASP A 302 -11.59 21.80 -39.41
CA ASP A 302 -11.72 20.81 -38.34
C ASP A 302 -11.18 21.40 -37.04
N ASP A 303 -12.11 21.86 -36.19
CA ASP A 303 -11.76 22.49 -34.91
C ASP A 303 -11.11 21.49 -33.92
N VAL A 304 -11.47 20.21 -33.97
CA VAL A 304 -10.87 19.18 -33.11
C VAL A 304 -9.41 18.94 -33.52
N ALA A 305 -9.17 18.73 -34.80
CA ALA A 305 -7.80 18.54 -35.32
C ALA A 305 -6.94 19.79 -35.09
N ALA A 306 -7.49 20.99 -35.28
CA ALA A 306 -6.80 22.24 -35.00
C ALA A 306 -6.43 22.37 -33.50
N GLY A 307 -7.35 22.05 -32.60
CA GLY A 307 -7.11 22.07 -31.15
C GLY A 307 -6.02 21.08 -30.72
N TRP A 308 -6.02 19.85 -31.24
CA TRP A 308 -4.93 18.89 -30.99
C TRP A 308 -3.59 19.37 -31.55
N GLY A 309 -3.59 20.03 -32.71
CA GLY A 309 -2.39 20.65 -33.27
C GLY A 309 -1.81 21.71 -32.32
N GLU A 310 -2.64 22.55 -31.71
CA GLU A 310 -2.22 23.54 -30.73
C GLU A 310 -1.69 22.87 -29.44
N TYR A 311 -2.31 21.79 -28.97
CA TYR A 311 -1.83 20.99 -27.84
C TYR A 311 -0.38 20.49 -28.05
N TRP A 312 -0.11 19.85 -29.18
CA TRP A 312 1.21 19.36 -29.52
C TRP A 312 2.23 20.51 -29.68
N LEU A 313 1.78 21.63 -30.28
CA LEU A 313 2.62 22.82 -30.41
C LEU A 313 3.00 23.39 -29.03
N ALA A 314 2.07 23.45 -28.10
CA ALA A 314 2.33 23.92 -26.74
C ALA A 314 3.35 23.02 -26.02
N HIS A 315 3.23 21.70 -26.15
CA HIS A 315 4.22 20.77 -25.59
C HIS A 315 5.63 21.01 -26.13
N VAL A 316 5.76 21.15 -27.44
CA VAL A 316 7.06 21.36 -28.08
C VAL A 316 7.66 22.71 -27.66
N LEU A 317 6.84 23.77 -27.59
CA LEU A 317 7.29 25.11 -27.19
C LEU A 317 7.71 25.16 -25.72
N SER A 318 6.94 24.51 -24.83
CA SER A 318 7.26 24.44 -23.39
C SER A 318 8.58 23.72 -23.15
N GLY A 319 8.80 22.59 -23.83
CA GLY A 319 10.09 21.86 -23.78
C GLY A 319 11.30 22.68 -24.23
N GLN A 320 11.08 23.77 -24.96
CA GLN A 320 12.13 24.72 -25.39
C GLN A 320 12.19 26.00 -24.53
N GLY A 321 11.46 26.07 -23.42
CA GLY A 321 11.40 27.23 -22.55
C GLY A 321 10.64 28.43 -23.16
N ARG A 322 9.88 28.23 -24.26
CA ARG A 322 9.07 29.25 -24.93
C ARG A 322 7.68 29.31 -24.32
N THR A 323 7.61 29.44 -23.01
CA THR A 323 6.39 29.33 -22.22
C THR A 323 5.29 30.34 -22.64
N PRO A 324 5.56 31.62 -22.92
CA PRO A 324 4.52 32.56 -23.36
C PRO A 324 3.82 32.09 -24.65
N GLU A 325 4.57 31.58 -25.60
CA GLU A 325 4.03 31.09 -26.87
C GLU A 325 3.26 29.75 -26.68
N ALA A 326 3.69 28.93 -25.71
CA ALA A 326 2.95 27.73 -25.31
C ALA A 326 1.56 28.10 -24.75
N TYR A 327 1.48 29.09 -23.86
CA TYR A 327 0.18 29.58 -23.34
C TYR A 327 -0.73 30.10 -24.44
N GLU A 328 -0.19 30.87 -25.40
CA GLU A 328 -1.00 31.33 -26.54
C GLU A 328 -1.54 30.15 -27.36
N ALA A 329 -0.75 29.10 -27.57
CA ALA A 329 -1.21 27.89 -28.26
C ALA A 329 -2.32 27.19 -27.45
N LEU A 330 -2.14 27.02 -26.13
CA LEU A 330 -3.15 26.40 -25.24
C LEU A 330 -4.48 27.17 -25.26
N HIS A 331 -4.43 28.49 -25.18
CA HIS A 331 -5.64 29.31 -25.23
C HIS A 331 -6.37 29.15 -26.56
N ARG A 332 -5.66 29.20 -27.72
CA ARG A 332 -6.28 28.96 -29.03
C ARG A 332 -6.87 27.55 -29.13
N GLY A 333 -6.14 26.55 -28.62
CA GLY A 333 -6.62 25.16 -28.57
C GLY A 333 -7.90 25.03 -27.75
N ALA A 334 -7.95 25.64 -26.58
CA ALA A 334 -9.10 25.60 -25.68
C ALA A 334 -10.35 26.30 -26.30
N GLU A 335 -10.17 27.39 -27.05
CA GLU A 335 -11.26 28.03 -27.80
C GLU A 335 -11.80 27.09 -28.89
N ARG A 336 -10.92 26.37 -29.61
CA ARG A 336 -11.32 25.38 -30.61
C ARG A 336 -12.05 24.20 -29.98
N ALA A 337 -11.53 23.66 -28.86
CA ALA A 337 -12.17 22.57 -28.13
C ALA A 337 -13.59 22.93 -27.64
N ARG A 338 -13.78 24.16 -27.12
CA ARG A 338 -15.10 24.67 -26.73
C ARG A 338 -16.03 24.81 -27.95
N SER A 339 -15.53 25.35 -29.07
CA SER A 339 -16.29 25.50 -30.32
C SER A 339 -16.75 24.14 -30.87
N ALA A 340 -15.86 23.14 -30.82
CA ALA A 340 -16.14 21.77 -31.24
C ALA A 340 -17.05 20.99 -30.28
N GLY A 341 -17.19 21.45 -29.03
CA GLY A 341 -17.85 20.70 -27.97
C GLY A 341 -17.09 19.41 -27.59
N ASP A 342 -15.76 19.41 -27.66
CA ASP A 342 -14.91 18.27 -27.32
C ASP A 342 -14.36 18.42 -25.89
N PRO A 343 -14.96 17.76 -24.90
CA PRO A 343 -14.55 17.88 -23.51
C PRO A 343 -13.23 17.15 -23.21
N LEU A 344 -12.89 16.08 -23.95
CA LEU A 344 -11.62 15.40 -23.77
C LEU A 344 -10.44 16.32 -24.16
N LEU A 345 -10.53 16.95 -25.32
CA LEU A 345 -9.53 17.89 -25.80
C LEU A 345 -9.44 19.10 -24.87
N LEU A 346 -10.59 19.66 -24.43
CA LEU A 346 -10.62 20.78 -23.51
C LEU A 346 -9.93 20.44 -22.18
N GLY A 347 -10.29 19.32 -21.56
CA GLY A 347 -9.67 18.87 -20.32
C GLY A 347 -8.16 18.67 -20.45
N THR A 348 -7.71 18.10 -21.57
CA THR A 348 -6.28 17.85 -21.85
C THR A 348 -5.50 19.17 -21.96
N LEU A 349 -6.04 20.17 -22.65
CA LEU A 349 -5.42 21.49 -22.81
C LEU A 349 -5.33 22.24 -21.47
N LEU A 350 -6.43 22.26 -20.71
CA LEU A 350 -6.46 22.92 -19.39
C LEU A 350 -5.51 22.24 -18.38
N CYS A 351 -5.42 20.91 -18.41
CA CYS A 351 -4.51 20.16 -17.57
C CYS A 351 -3.03 20.47 -17.90
N LEU A 352 -2.70 20.57 -19.19
CA LEU A 352 -1.35 20.98 -19.61
C LEU A 352 -1.05 22.42 -19.18
N GLU A 353 -2.01 23.36 -19.31
CA GLU A 353 -1.83 24.74 -18.84
C GLU A 353 -1.58 24.76 -17.33
N ALA A 354 -2.35 24.03 -16.54
CA ALA A 354 -2.13 23.89 -15.09
C ALA A 354 -0.74 23.36 -14.76
N SER A 355 -0.27 22.36 -15.50
CA SER A 355 1.06 21.78 -15.35
C SER A 355 2.18 22.79 -15.62
N LEU A 356 2.06 23.58 -16.68
CA LEU A 356 3.04 24.62 -17.02
C LEU A 356 3.10 25.71 -15.95
N ARG A 357 1.94 26.17 -15.46
CA ARG A 357 1.87 27.18 -14.38
C ARG A 357 2.49 26.66 -13.07
N ASN A 358 2.30 25.39 -12.75
CA ASN A 358 3.00 24.77 -11.64
C ASN A 358 4.52 24.77 -11.83
N GLY A 359 5.00 24.47 -13.03
CA GLY A 359 6.42 24.49 -13.38
C GLY A 359 7.05 25.88 -13.31
N ASP A 360 6.33 26.92 -13.76
CA ASP A 360 6.80 28.30 -13.77
C ASP A 360 6.75 28.99 -12.39
N GLY A 361 6.15 28.36 -11.39
CA GLY A 361 6.06 28.91 -10.04
C GLY A 361 5.06 30.05 -9.89
N GLU A 362 4.08 30.16 -10.78
CA GLU A 362 3.02 31.18 -10.74
C GLU A 362 2.08 31.04 -9.52
N ASP A 363 1.19 32.02 -9.34
CA ASP A 363 0.14 32.00 -8.33
C ASP A 363 -0.66 30.68 -8.41
N PRO A 364 -0.78 29.94 -7.30
CA PRO A 364 -1.49 28.65 -7.31
C PRO A 364 -3.00 28.73 -7.57
N VAL A 365 -3.66 29.85 -7.27
CA VAL A 365 -5.12 29.97 -7.40
C VAL A 365 -5.61 29.75 -8.84
N PRO A 366 -5.07 30.40 -9.88
CA PRO A 366 -5.46 30.14 -11.26
C PRO A 366 -5.17 28.68 -11.69
N THR A 367 -4.13 28.05 -11.16
CA THR A 367 -3.78 26.68 -11.45
C THR A 367 -4.84 25.70 -10.92
N VAL A 368 -5.33 25.94 -9.70
CA VAL A 368 -6.42 25.13 -9.11
C VAL A 368 -7.72 25.28 -9.92
N ASP A 369 -8.05 26.50 -10.37
CA ASP A 369 -9.25 26.73 -11.19
C ASP A 369 -9.15 26.01 -12.54
N LEU A 370 -7.99 26.02 -13.19
CA LEU A 370 -7.73 25.27 -14.42
C LEU A 370 -7.85 23.77 -14.21
N ALA A 371 -7.26 23.25 -13.14
CA ALA A 371 -7.32 21.84 -12.79
C ALA A 371 -8.79 21.40 -12.54
N ARG A 372 -9.56 22.19 -11.81
CA ARG A 372 -11.00 21.94 -11.59
C ARG A 372 -11.79 21.90 -12.90
N ALA A 373 -11.58 22.89 -13.76
CA ALA A 373 -12.23 22.92 -15.07
C ALA A 373 -11.80 21.74 -15.96
N ALA A 374 -10.57 21.26 -15.86
CA ALA A 374 -10.10 20.08 -16.56
C ALA A 374 -10.79 18.80 -16.03
N ILE A 375 -10.94 18.65 -14.72
CA ILE A 375 -11.65 17.52 -14.08
C ILE A 375 -13.10 17.48 -14.57
N ASP A 376 -13.81 18.63 -14.51
CA ASP A 376 -15.20 18.73 -14.97
C ASP A 376 -15.32 18.34 -16.45
N ALA A 377 -14.40 18.78 -17.30
CA ALA A 377 -14.37 18.45 -18.71
C ALA A 377 -14.14 16.94 -18.92
N PHE A 378 -13.20 16.31 -18.20
CA PHE A 378 -12.94 14.87 -18.31
C PHE A 378 -14.14 14.02 -17.83
N ILE A 379 -14.83 14.44 -16.77
CA ILE A 379 -16.04 13.77 -16.28
C ILE A 379 -17.17 13.91 -17.33
N LEU A 380 -17.37 15.11 -17.86
CA LEU A 380 -18.37 15.36 -18.92
C LEU A 380 -18.10 14.53 -20.18
N GLY A 381 -16.84 14.34 -20.54
CA GLY A 381 -16.40 13.53 -21.68
C GLY A 381 -16.41 12.03 -21.45
N ASN A 382 -16.86 11.55 -20.28
CA ASN A 382 -16.81 10.14 -19.86
C ASN A 382 -15.39 9.52 -19.95
N VAL A 383 -14.38 10.35 -19.69
CA VAL A 383 -12.95 9.99 -19.63
C VAL A 383 -12.35 10.35 -18.26
N GLY A 384 -13.15 10.21 -17.23
CA GLY A 384 -12.81 10.61 -15.85
C GLY A 384 -11.52 9.99 -15.31
N GLU A 385 -11.06 8.89 -15.90
CA GLU A 385 -9.77 8.30 -15.56
C GLU A 385 -8.57 9.25 -15.84
N LYS A 386 -8.72 10.16 -16.79
CA LYS A 386 -7.72 11.22 -17.07
C LYS A 386 -7.74 12.35 -16.04
N ALA A 387 -8.81 12.50 -15.29
CA ALA A 387 -8.93 13.55 -14.28
C ALA A 387 -7.88 13.41 -13.15
N VAL A 388 -7.30 12.23 -12.96
CA VAL A 388 -6.20 12.01 -11.98
C VAL A 388 -5.03 12.96 -12.25
N GLU A 389 -4.69 13.22 -13.52
CA GLU A 389 -3.60 14.13 -13.88
C GLU A 389 -3.92 15.57 -13.47
N ALA A 390 -5.18 15.99 -13.62
CA ALA A 390 -5.62 17.33 -13.21
C ALA A 390 -5.71 17.45 -11.67
N VAL A 391 -6.13 16.40 -10.96
CA VAL A 391 -6.10 16.37 -9.48
C VAL A 391 -4.67 16.53 -8.96
N GLU A 392 -3.69 15.87 -9.59
CA GLU A 392 -2.27 16.06 -9.24
C GLU A 392 -1.81 17.52 -9.44
N GLN A 393 -2.25 18.20 -10.50
CA GLN A 393 -1.91 19.60 -10.69
C GLN A 393 -2.52 20.48 -9.60
N ALA A 394 -3.76 20.21 -9.17
CA ALA A 394 -4.37 20.90 -8.04
C ALA A 394 -3.61 20.64 -6.73
N ARG A 395 -3.24 19.38 -6.46
CA ARG A 395 -2.46 19.01 -5.26
C ARG A 395 -1.14 19.77 -5.19
N ILE A 396 -0.37 19.77 -6.28
CA ILE A 396 0.91 20.51 -6.34
C ILE A 396 0.69 22.02 -6.07
N ALA A 397 -0.38 22.60 -6.63
CA ALA A 397 -0.70 24.00 -6.43
C ALA A 397 -1.05 24.30 -4.96
N TYR A 398 -1.88 23.48 -4.31
CA TYR A 398 -2.23 23.64 -2.90
C TYR A 398 -1.02 23.45 -1.97
N GLU A 399 -0.17 22.46 -2.24
CA GLU A 399 1.05 22.24 -1.46
C GLU A 399 2.01 23.45 -1.54
N ARG A 400 2.18 24.00 -2.74
CA ARG A 400 3.00 25.22 -2.95
C ARG A 400 2.41 26.43 -2.23
N ALA A 401 1.09 26.54 -2.16
CA ALA A 401 0.40 27.58 -1.41
C ALA A 401 0.47 27.38 0.11
N GLY A 402 0.82 26.17 0.58
CA GLY A 402 0.71 25.80 1.99
C GLY A 402 -0.75 25.66 2.46
N SER A 403 -1.71 25.48 1.54
CA SER A 403 -3.15 25.43 1.78
C SER A 403 -3.66 23.98 1.81
N LEU A 404 -3.11 23.13 2.67
CA LEU A 404 -3.50 21.72 2.76
C LEU A 404 -4.95 21.54 3.21
N ASP A 405 -5.47 22.40 4.08
CA ASP A 405 -6.89 22.36 4.48
C ASP A 405 -7.84 22.59 3.28
N GLU A 406 -7.44 23.43 2.32
CA GLU A 406 -8.20 23.67 1.10
C GLU A 406 -8.13 22.46 0.14
N LEU A 407 -7.00 21.76 0.10
CA LEU A 407 -6.87 20.49 -0.61
C LEU A 407 -7.83 19.44 -0.06
N ASP A 408 -7.95 19.33 1.26
CA ASP A 408 -8.88 18.40 1.90
C ASP A 408 -10.33 18.69 1.51
N VAL A 409 -10.73 19.95 1.57
CA VAL A 409 -12.08 20.37 1.13
C VAL A 409 -12.30 20.06 -0.35
N PHE A 410 -11.31 20.27 -1.19
CA PHE A 410 -11.37 19.96 -2.62
C PHE A 410 -11.53 18.44 -2.87
N VAL A 411 -10.76 17.59 -2.20
CA VAL A 411 -10.83 16.13 -2.31
C VAL A 411 -12.19 15.60 -1.82
N GLU A 412 -12.65 16.06 -0.66
CA GLU A 412 -13.95 15.69 -0.12
C GLU A 412 -15.11 16.10 -1.05
N HIS A 413 -15.05 17.29 -1.62
CA HIS A 413 -16.03 17.74 -2.59
C HIS A 413 -16.09 16.81 -3.81
N LEU A 414 -14.93 16.48 -4.39
CA LEU A 414 -14.87 15.57 -5.54
C LEU A 414 -15.40 14.17 -5.17
N LEU A 415 -15.01 13.59 -4.05
CA LEU A 415 -15.50 12.29 -3.60
C LEU A 415 -17.03 12.28 -3.42
N SER A 416 -17.60 13.37 -2.89
CA SER A 416 -19.05 13.49 -2.67
C SER A 416 -19.86 13.66 -3.96
N THR A 417 -19.25 14.19 -5.02
CA THR A 417 -19.90 14.45 -6.31
C THR A 417 -19.73 13.33 -7.33
N LEU A 418 -18.71 12.47 -7.15
CA LEU A 418 -18.49 11.32 -8.03
C LEU A 418 -19.61 10.27 -7.84
N PRO A 419 -20.24 9.79 -8.94
CA PRO A 419 -21.19 8.69 -8.85
C PRO A 419 -20.50 7.42 -8.32
N GLU A 420 -21.27 6.54 -7.67
CA GLU A 420 -20.74 5.25 -7.15
C GLU A 420 -20.12 4.38 -8.26
N SER A 421 -20.71 4.38 -9.45
CA SER A 421 -20.18 3.75 -10.66
C SER A 421 -19.20 4.62 -11.44
N GLY A 422 -18.62 5.63 -10.80
CA GLY A 422 -17.73 6.61 -11.42
C GLY A 422 -16.34 6.03 -11.76
N PRO A 423 -15.45 6.88 -12.30
CA PRO A 423 -14.12 6.46 -12.70
C PRO A 423 -13.32 5.97 -11.49
N GLU A 424 -13.09 4.65 -11.41
CA GLU A 424 -12.46 3.98 -10.26
C GLU A 424 -11.05 4.51 -9.97
N ARG A 425 -10.25 4.75 -11.02
CA ARG A 425 -8.89 5.27 -10.86
C ARG A 425 -8.89 6.64 -10.19
N LEU A 426 -9.81 7.53 -10.59
CA LEU A 426 -9.96 8.84 -9.97
C LEU A 426 -10.39 8.69 -8.50
N ARG A 427 -11.38 7.84 -8.23
CA ARG A 427 -11.82 7.55 -6.86
C ARG A 427 -10.67 7.01 -6.00
N GLY A 428 -9.92 6.01 -6.51
CA GLY A 428 -8.77 5.44 -5.79
C GLY A 428 -7.71 6.48 -5.46
N HIS A 429 -7.40 7.37 -6.41
CA HIS A 429 -6.44 8.45 -6.20
C HIS A 429 -6.92 9.50 -5.18
N LEU A 430 -8.18 9.90 -5.23
CA LEU A 430 -8.77 10.81 -4.24
C LEU A 430 -8.78 10.19 -2.83
N LEU A 431 -9.08 8.90 -2.71
CA LEU A 431 -9.00 8.18 -1.42
C LEU A 431 -7.55 8.11 -0.91
N GLN A 432 -6.56 7.94 -1.78
CA GLN A 432 -5.15 8.00 -1.42
C GLN A 432 -4.80 9.37 -0.81
N LEU A 433 -5.20 10.46 -1.46
CA LEU A 433 -4.94 11.81 -0.97
C LEU A 433 -5.65 12.07 0.37
N ARG A 434 -6.91 11.62 0.50
CA ARG A 434 -7.64 11.74 1.77
C ARG A 434 -6.98 10.93 2.88
N ALA A 435 -6.54 9.71 2.62
CA ALA A 435 -5.82 8.91 3.60
C ALA A 435 -4.51 9.59 4.06
N MET A 436 -3.77 10.22 3.14
CA MET A 436 -2.57 11.00 3.49
C MET A 436 -2.88 12.15 4.44
N SER A 437 -3.92 12.92 4.16
CA SER A 437 -4.39 14.01 5.01
C SER A 437 -4.85 13.52 6.38
N LEU A 438 -5.67 12.46 6.42
CA LEU A 438 -6.14 11.85 7.66
C LEU A 438 -4.98 11.37 8.54
N ILE A 439 -3.94 10.79 7.94
CA ILE A 439 -2.71 10.39 8.66
C ILE A 439 -2.01 11.64 9.21
N GLY A 440 -1.85 12.68 8.40
CA GLY A 440 -1.21 13.95 8.81
C GLY A 440 -1.92 14.63 9.98
N THR A 441 -3.23 14.46 10.11
CA THR A 441 -4.06 14.98 11.20
C THR A 441 -4.26 14.00 12.36
N GLY A 442 -3.63 12.81 12.32
CA GLY A 442 -3.74 11.79 13.38
C GLY A 442 -5.04 10.98 13.38
N ARG A 443 -5.88 11.09 12.32
CA ARG A 443 -7.14 10.36 12.16
C ARG A 443 -6.90 8.99 11.51
N PHE A 444 -5.98 8.21 12.08
CA PHE A 444 -5.49 6.96 11.48
C PHE A 444 -6.59 5.93 11.22
N ALA A 445 -7.55 5.79 12.12
CA ALA A 445 -8.61 4.78 11.98
C ALA A 445 -9.49 5.02 10.75
N GLU A 446 -9.73 6.27 10.38
CA GLU A 446 -10.46 6.63 9.17
C GLU A 446 -9.61 6.45 7.91
N ALA A 447 -8.30 6.70 8.02
CA ALA A 447 -7.37 6.50 6.91
C ALA A 447 -7.22 5.04 6.49
N VAL A 448 -7.45 4.07 7.39
CA VAL A 448 -7.30 2.63 7.09
C VAL A 448 -8.22 2.20 5.95
N ASP A 449 -9.50 2.54 6.01
CA ASP A 449 -10.46 2.12 4.98
C ASP A 449 -10.12 2.74 3.62
N ASP A 450 -9.78 4.03 3.60
CA ASP A 450 -9.36 4.72 2.38
C ASP A 450 -8.10 4.12 1.77
N ALA A 451 -7.09 3.83 2.60
CA ALA A 451 -5.85 3.22 2.15
C ALA A 451 -6.06 1.81 1.57
N TYR A 452 -6.92 0.99 2.18
CA TYR A 452 -7.28 -0.33 1.64
C TYR A 452 -7.98 -0.22 0.28
N VAL A 453 -8.99 0.64 0.16
CA VAL A 453 -9.74 0.80 -1.09
C VAL A 453 -8.84 1.36 -2.19
N SER A 454 -8.06 2.39 -1.89
CA SER A 454 -7.10 2.97 -2.84
C SER A 454 -6.08 1.95 -3.34
N LEU A 455 -5.46 1.20 -2.43
CA LEU A 455 -4.50 0.14 -2.76
C LEU A 455 -5.18 -0.96 -3.59
N GLY A 456 -6.40 -1.39 -3.24
CA GLY A 456 -7.15 -2.39 -3.98
C GLY A 456 -7.44 -1.97 -5.42
N ILE A 457 -7.88 -0.73 -5.63
CA ILE A 457 -8.12 -0.16 -6.97
C ILE A 457 -6.80 -0.07 -7.76
N ALA A 458 -5.72 0.40 -7.15
CA ALA A 458 -4.41 0.49 -7.81
C ALA A 458 -3.89 -0.90 -8.22
N ALA A 459 -4.00 -1.88 -7.35
CA ALA A 459 -3.55 -3.26 -7.58
C ALA A 459 -4.38 -3.98 -8.66
N SER A 460 -5.70 -3.79 -8.70
CA SER A 460 -6.56 -4.37 -9.74
C SER A 460 -6.15 -3.93 -11.15
N ARG A 461 -5.45 -2.81 -11.25
CA ARG A 461 -4.92 -2.25 -12.50
C ARG A 461 -3.42 -2.49 -12.69
N GLY A 462 -2.77 -3.27 -11.79
CA GLY A 462 -1.32 -3.49 -11.80
C GLY A 462 -0.51 -2.21 -11.58
N LYS A 463 -1.05 -1.27 -10.83
CA LYS A 463 -0.45 0.06 -10.53
C LYS A 463 -0.28 0.31 -9.03
N ASP A 464 -0.32 -0.74 -8.23
CA ASP A 464 0.05 -0.64 -6.83
C ASP A 464 1.51 -0.19 -6.71
N SER A 465 1.71 0.90 -6.02
CA SER A 465 3.04 1.47 -5.79
C SER A 465 3.47 1.25 -4.35
N ALA A 466 4.77 1.33 -4.12
CA ALA A 466 5.35 1.32 -2.78
C ALA A 466 4.69 2.35 -1.83
N GLU A 467 4.25 3.49 -2.39
CA GLU A 467 3.56 4.54 -1.65
C GLU A 467 2.21 4.10 -1.08
N HIS A 468 1.37 3.38 -1.85
CA HIS A 468 0.10 2.86 -1.37
C HIS A 468 0.29 1.89 -0.19
N TRP A 469 1.30 1.01 -0.29
CA TRP A 469 1.63 0.07 0.77
C TRP A 469 2.15 0.76 2.02
N TYR A 470 3.04 1.75 1.86
CA TYR A 470 3.54 2.57 2.97
C TYR A 470 2.41 3.30 3.69
N LEU A 471 1.49 3.89 2.94
CA LEU A 471 0.33 4.60 3.46
C LEU A 471 -0.54 3.67 4.32
N LEU A 472 -0.83 2.47 3.81
CA LEU A 472 -1.60 1.47 4.54
C LEU A 472 -0.91 1.03 5.83
N VAL A 473 0.40 0.71 5.79
CA VAL A 473 1.17 0.35 6.99
C VAL A 473 1.13 1.48 8.02
N THR A 474 1.28 2.73 7.58
CA THR A 474 1.27 3.90 8.47
C THR A 474 -0.10 4.09 9.13
N ALA A 475 -1.19 3.95 8.36
CA ALA A 475 -2.55 4.05 8.88
C ALA A 475 -2.85 2.94 9.90
N LEU A 476 -2.50 1.70 9.58
CA LEU A 476 -2.69 0.53 10.45
C LEU A 476 -1.88 0.67 11.76
N HIS A 477 -0.61 1.06 11.65
CA HIS A 477 0.23 1.26 12.83
C HIS A 477 -0.31 2.36 13.74
N GLY A 478 -0.66 3.53 13.16
CA GLY A 478 -1.22 4.65 13.92
C GLY A 478 -2.59 4.35 14.55
N SER A 479 -3.38 3.43 13.97
CA SER A 479 -4.65 2.95 14.56
C SER A 479 -4.47 1.77 15.51
N CYS A 480 -3.23 1.38 15.82
CA CYS A 480 -2.90 0.23 16.69
C CYS A 480 -3.43 -1.12 16.18
N CYS A 481 -3.64 -1.26 14.86
CA CYS A 481 -4.00 -2.52 14.21
C CYS A 481 -2.73 -3.36 13.94
N PHE A 482 -1.98 -3.68 14.99
CA PHE A 482 -0.64 -4.27 14.87
C PHE A 482 -0.62 -5.63 14.18
N ASP A 483 -1.62 -6.47 14.39
CA ASP A 483 -1.74 -7.74 13.67
C ASP A 483 -1.77 -7.54 12.13
N GLU A 484 -2.53 -6.52 11.68
CA GLU A 484 -2.65 -6.21 10.26
C GLU A 484 -1.35 -5.58 9.71
N VAL A 485 -0.60 -4.84 10.54
CA VAL A 485 0.74 -4.39 10.19
C VAL A 485 1.66 -5.57 9.88
N LEU A 486 1.58 -6.66 10.66
CA LEU A 486 2.40 -7.86 10.43
C LEU A 486 2.09 -8.54 9.09
N ASP A 487 0.85 -8.46 8.62
CA ASP A 487 0.44 -9.03 7.33
C ASP A 487 0.90 -8.18 6.13
N VAL A 488 0.95 -6.86 6.31
CA VAL A 488 1.14 -5.89 5.20
C VAL A 488 2.59 -5.43 5.07
N ALA A 489 3.28 -5.20 6.20
CA ALA A 489 4.60 -4.57 6.21
C ALA A 489 5.69 -5.34 5.46
N PRO A 490 5.77 -6.69 5.46
CA PRO A 490 6.79 -7.40 4.70
C PRO A 490 6.75 -7.04 3.21
N ARG A 491 5.57 -7.00 2.61
CA ARG A 491 5.40 -6.63 1.20
C ARG A 491 5.76 -5.17 0.94
N ALA A 492 5.37 -4.28 1.86
CA ALA A 492 5.73 -2.87 1.77
C ALA A 492 7.25 -2.67 1.82
N ILE A 493 7.95 -3.35 2.74
CA ILE A 493 9.41 -3.28 2.88
C ILE A 493 10.11 -3.73 1.60
N ASP A 494 9.67 -4.85 1.00
CA ASP A 494 10.23 -5.35 -0.27
C ASP A 494 10.09 -4.33 -1.40
N LEU A 495 8.91 -3.72 -1.55
CA LEU A 495 8.64 -2.72 -2.58
C LEU A 495 9.39 -1.40 -2.34
N LEU A 496 9.67 -1.08 -1.08
CA LEU A 496 10.39 0.13 -0.66
C LEU A 496 11.92 -0.02 -0.68
N ALA A 497 12.46 -1.14 -1.15
CA ALA A 497 13.92 -1.37 -1.20
C ALA A 497 14.68 -0.28 -1.97
N GLY A 498 14.04 0.38 -2.94
CA GLY A 498 14.59 1.53 -3.67
C GLY A 498 14.40 2.89 -3.00
N LEU A 499 13.70 2.98 -1.88
CA LEU A 499 13.35 4.18 -1.14
C LEU A 499 13.75 4.03 0.34
N PRO A 500 15.05 4.16 0.66
CA PRO A 500 15.60 3.75 1.95
C PRO A 500 14.90 4.38 3.16
N ASP A 501 14.59 5.67 3.13
CA ASP A 501 13.95 6.35 4.26
C ASP A 501 12.56 5.78 4.58
N TRP A 502 11.77 5.47 3.56
CA TRP A 502 10.43 4.89 3.73
C TRP A 502 10.51 3.41 4.13
N GLY A 503 11.45 2.68 3.55
CA GLY A 503 11.71 1.28 3.91
C GLY A 503 12.13 1.13 5.38
N GLN A 504 13.02 2.00 5.88
CA GLN A 504 13.44 2.04 7.28
C GLN A 504 12.27 2.35 8.22
N ARG A 505 11.42 3.35 7.89
CA ARG A 505 10.22 3.67 8.68
C ARG A 505 9.23 2.52 8.70
N CYS A 506 9.02 1.87 7.56
CA CYS A 506 8.13 0.72 7.46
C CYS A 506 8.64 -0.45 8.31
N ARG A 507 9.94 -0.76 8.27
CA ARG A 507 10.57 -1.79 9.11
C ARG A 507 10.49 -1.45 10.60
N TRP A 508 10.64 -0.17 10.95
CA TRP A 508 10.44 0.27 12.33
C TRP A 508 9.01 0.00 12.82
N MET A 509 7.99 0.35 12.01
CA MET A 509 6.58 0.08 12.34
C MET A 509 6.30 -1.43 12.44
N TYR A 510 6.96 -2.24 11.62
CA TYR A 510 6.87 -3.69 11.66
C TYR A 510 7.47 -4.28 12.95
N ALA A 511 8.65 -3.84 13.34
CA ALA A 511 9.28 -4.21 14.61
C ALA A 511 8.44 -3.77 15.83
N ASP A 512 7.91 -2.55 15.77
CA ASP A 512 7.07 -1.99 16.83
C ASP A 512 5.74 -2.74 16.98
N ALA A 513 5.17 -3.24 15.89
CA ALA A 513 4.00 -4.10 15.91
C ALA A 513 4.27 -5.43 16.66
N TYR A 514 5.41 -6.08 16.41
CA TYR A 514 5.81 -7.27 17.19
C TYR A 514 5.99 -6.94 18.67
N ARG A 515 6.63 -5.79 18.99
CA ARG A 515 6.79 -5.32 20.36
C ARG A 515 5.44 -5.10 21.06
N ALA A 516 4.50 -4.46 20.39
CA ALA A 516 3.17 -4.18 20.92
C ALA A 516 2.35 -5.45 21.18
N LEU A 517 2.57 -6.50 20.40
CA LEU A 517 1.94 -7.82 20.56
C LEU A 517 2.69 -8.73 21.56
N GLY A 518 3.79 -8.26 22.17
CA GLY A 518 4.56 -9.01 23.15
C GLY A 518 5.50 -10.06 22.55
N GLU A 519 5.70 -10.05 21.23
CA GLU A 519 6.61 -10.97 20.53
C GLU A 519 8.06 -10.47 20.54
N SER A 520 8.64 -10.33 21.74
CA SER A 520 9.94 -9.68 21.96
C SER A 520 11.08 -10.24 21.13
N SER A 521 11.11 -11.54 20.84
CA SER A 521 12.18 -12.15 20.02
C SER A 521 12.16 -11.63 18.58
N ARG A 522 10.96 -11.62 17.96
CA ARG A 522 10.80 -11.12 16.58
C ARG A 522 10.99 -9.61 16.49
N ALA A 523 10.48 -8.88 17.50
CA ALA A 523 10.71 -7.45 17.61
C ALA A 523 12.21 -7.12 17.64
N PHE A 524 12.98 -7.86 18.45
CA PHE A 524 14.44 -7.72 18.51
C PHE A 524 15.09 -7.99 17.15
N ASP A 525 14.74 -9.09 16.48
CA ASP A 525 15.32 -9.46 15.19
C ASP A 525 15.16 -8.32 14.16
N GLU A 526 13.97 -7.75 14.07
CA GLU A 526 13.68 -6.64 13.12
C GLU A 526 14.36 -5.32 13.52
N TYR A 527 14.41 -4.98 14.83
CA TYR A 527 15.15 -3.80 15.29
C TYR A 527 16.67 -3.96 15.07
N ALA A 528 17.22 -5.16 15.26
CA ALA A 528 18.63 -5.42 15.02
C ALA A 528 18.99 -5.25 13.54
N VAL A 529 18.18 -5.81 12.63
CA VAL A 529 18.36 -5.61 11.18
C VAL A 529 18.28 -4.14 10.81
N LEU A 530 17.33 -3.40 11.37
CA LEU A 530 17.19 -1.97 11.10
C LEU A 530 18.38 -1.18 11.62
N ALA A 531 18.91 -1.51 12.81
CA ALA A 531 20.12 -0.87 13.34
C ALA A 531 21.34 -1.12 12.46
N GLU A 532 21.49 -2.31 11.88
CA GLU A 532 22.56 -2.62 10.92
C GLU A 532 22.41 -1.80 9.64
N ILE A 533 21.21 -1.72 9.06
CA ILE A 533 20.92 -0.91 7.87
C ILE A 533 21.26 0.57 8.10
N LEU A 534 20.86 1.13 9.24
CA LEU A 534 21.15 2.52 9.60
C LEU A 534 22.66 2.76 9.77
N GLN A 535 23.35 1.82 10.39
CA GLN A 535 24.81 1.89 10.57
C GLN A 535 25.56 1.81 9.24
N GLU A 536 25.15 0.90 8.33
CA GLU A 536 25.76 0.73 7.01
C GLU A 536 25.51 1.95 6.11
N SER A 537 24.35 2.60 6.22
CA SER A 537 24.03 3.85 5.50
C SER A 537 24.74 5.08 6.07
N GLY A 538 25.40 4.95 7.23
CA GLY A 538 26.04 6.06 7.93
C GLY A 538 25.07 6.95 8.73
N ASP A 539 23.79 6.61 8.83
CA ASP A 539 22.82 7.29 9.70
C ASP A 539 22.96 6.77 11.14
N THR A 540 23.94 7.32 11.85
CA THR A 540 24.14 7.07 13.29
C THR A 540 23.46 8.12 14.17
N GLY A 541 22.47 8.83 13.65
CA GLY A 541 21.74 9.89 14.32
C GLY A 541 20.62 9.39 15.24
N HIS A 542 19.57 10.21 15.34
CA HIS A 542 18.44 9.94 16.25
C HIS A 542 17.73 8.61 15.96
N SER A 543 17.58 8.24 14.67
CA SER A 543 16.94 7.00 14.25
C SER A 543 17.69 5.77 14.78
N TYR A 544 19.02 5.74 14.58
CA TYR A 544 19.89 4.67 15.06
C TYR A 544 19.84 4.52 16.58
N ILE A 545 19.88 5.64 17.31
CA ILE A 545 19.82 5.65 18.77
C ILE A 545 18.50 5.03 19.25
N SER A 546 17.37 5.49 18.71
CA SER A 546 16.04 5.01 19.08
C SER A 546 15.85 3.52 18.79
N VAL A 547 16.30 3.06 17.61
CA VAL A 547 16.23 1.65 17.23
C VAL A 547 17.12 0.77 18.12
N SER A 548 18.34 1.23 18.40
CA SER A 548 19.27 0.49 19.27
C SER A 548 18.74 0.38 20.71
N MET A 549 18.09 1.43 21.22
CA MET A 549 17.44 1.39 22.53
C MET A 549 16.27 0.39 22.53
N ALA A 550 15.41 0.43 21.49
CA ALA A 550 14.28 -0.50 21.37
C ALA A 550 14.75 -1.96 21.29
N ALA A 551 15.81 -2.23 20.53
CA ALA A 551 16.43 -3.57 20.47
C ALA A 551 16.95 -4.03 21.84
N ALA A 552 17.61 -3.12 22.58
CA ALA A 552 18.11 -3.41 23.93
C ALA A 552 16.97 -3.73 24.92
N GLU A 553 15.86 -2.98 24.86
CA GLU A 553 14.68 -3.24 25.69
C GLU A 553 14.10 -4.63 25.45
N GLN A 554 14.04 -5.09 24.17
CA GLN A 554 13.54 -6.42 23.87
C GLN A 554 14.50 -7.52 24.40
N LEU A 555 15.82 -7.30 24.29
CA LEU A 555 16.80 -8.23 24.86
C LEU A 555 16.72 -8.31 26.39
N ASP A 556 16.48 -7.20 27.07
CA ASP A 556 16.26 -7.19 28.53
C ASP A 556 15.00 -7.99 28.91
N LEU A 557 13.90 -7.84 28.17
CA LEU A 557 12.66 -8.62 28.37
C LEU A 557 12.89 -10.13 28.18
N LEU A 558 13.77 -10.49 27.24
CA LEU A 558 14.15 -11.88 26.95
C LEU A 558 15.20 -12.44 27.95
N GLY A 559 15.72 -11.63 28.87
CA GLY A 559 16.74 -12.03 29.84
C GLY A 559 18.19 -12.00 29.34
N TYR A 560 18.44 -11.44 28.16
CA TYR A 560 19.78 -11.32 27.56
C TYR A 560 20.47 -10.00 27.95
N GLY A 561 20.54 -9.71 29.26
CA GLY A 561 21.03 -8.43 29.79
C GLY A 561 22.42 -8.02 29.32
N ALA A 562 23.35 -8.98 29.12
CA ALA A 562 24.69 -8.66 28.61
C ALA A 562 24.63 -8.06 27.19
N ASN A 563 23.83 -8.67 26.32
CA ASN A 563 23.64 -8.19 24.94
C ASN A 563 22.84 -6.86 24.91
N ALA A 564 21.83 -6.73 25.78
CA ALA A 564 21.09 -5.47 25.95
C ALA A 564 22.02 -4.31 26.30
N ALA A 565 22.93 -4.52 27.25
CA ALA A 565 23.91 -3.52 27.66
C ALA A 565 24.81 -3.07 26.49
N ASP A 566 25.17 -3.96 25.58
CA ASP A 566 25.99 -3.63 24.41
C ASP A 566 25.23 -2.75 23.42
N PHE A 567 23.93 -3.00 23.20
CA PHE A 567 23.09 -2.13 22.38
C PHE A 567 22.88 -0.75 23.02
N TYR A 568 22.61 -0.68 24.33
CA TYR A 568 22.55 0.59 25.05
C TYR A 568 23.87 1.36 24.98
N ALA A 569 25.02 0.67 25.10
CA ALA A 569 26.33 1.32 24.99
C ALA A 569 26.56 1.94 23.61
N ARG A 570 26.21 1.21 22.54
CA ARG A 570 26.27 1.74 21.15
C ARG A 570 25.35 2.95 20.96
N ALA A 571 24.12 2.89 21.49
CA ALA A 571 23.19 4.02 21.47
C ALA A 571 23.78 5.24 22.22
N ALA A 572 24.42 5.02 23.37
CA ALA A 572 25.08 6.08 24.13
C ALA A 572 26.23 6.73 23.36
N ASP A 573 27.08 5.93 22.70
CA ASP A 573 28.20 6.43 21.90
C ASP A 573 27.71 7.27 20.70
N ALA A 574 26.67 6.81 20.02
CA ALA A 574 26.01 7.54 18.96
C ALA A 574 25.39 8.87 19.47
N ALA A 575 24.73 8.84 20.64
CA ALA A 575 24.15 10.03 21.24
C ALA A 575 25.24 11.08 21.60
N VAL A 576 26.38 10.65 22.11
CA VAL A 576 27.54 11.55 22.36
C VAL A 576 28.00 12.20 21.06
N ALA A 577 28.09 11.43 19.98
CA ALA A 577 28.56 11.93 18.68
C ALA A 577 27.69 13.08 18.11
N ILE A 578 26.39 13.08 18.42
CA ILE A 578 25.45 14.15 17.98
C ILE A 578 25.20 15.21 19.07
N GLY A 579 25.95 15.20 20.19
CA GLY A 579 25.79 16.17 21.28
C GLY A 579 24.60 15.88 22.22
N GLY A 580 23.96 14.71 22.14
CA GLY A 580 22.80 14.30 22.94
C GLY A 580 23.21 13.77 24.32
N GLY A 581 23.87 14.59 25.14
CA GLY A 581 24.43 14.18 26.45
C GLY A 581 23.40 13.54 27.39
N TYR A 582 22.17 14.07 27.43
CA TYR A 582 21.09 13.50 28.24
C TYR A 582 20.73 12.06 27.82
N VAL A 583 20.53 11.83 26.52
CA VAL A 583 20.20 10.52 25.97
C VAL A 583 21.35 9.54 26.20
N ALA A 584 22.60 10.00 26.00
CA ALA A 584 23.79 9.18 26.28
C ALA A 584 23.84 8.71 27.72
N ALA A 585 23.59 9.62 28.68
CA ALA A 585 23.56 9.28 30.11
C ALA A 585 22.41 8.33 30.47
N THR A 586 21.23 8.51 29.87
CA THR A 586 20.08 7.59 30.03
C THR A 586 20.43 6.19 29.51
N CYS A 587 21.03 6.08 28.33
CA CYS A 587 21.48 4.80 27.78
C CYS A 587 22.55 4.13 28.66
N ARG A 588 23.51 4.89 29.23
CA ARG A 588 24.52 4.34 30.15
C ARG A 588 23.88 3.82 31.44
N ASN A 589 22.86 4.51 31.98
CA ASN A 589 22.11 4.03 33.15
C ASN A 589 21.40 2.69 32.83
N ALA A 590 20.73 2.61 31.67
CA ALA A 590 20.06 1.38 31.24
C ALA A 590 21.08 0.23 31.04
N ALA A 591 22.22 0.48 30.38
CA ALA A 591 23.28 -0.51 30.21
C ALA A 591 23.78 -1.06 31.56
N THR A 592 23.90 -0.21 32.57
CA THR A 592 24.33 -0.61 33.92
C THR A 592 23.33 -1.58 34.54
N LEU A 593 22.03 -1.31 34.48
CA LEU A 593 20.99 -2.22 34.98
C LEU A 593 20.95 -3.54 34.20
N SER A 594 21.12 -3.51 32.89
CA SER A 594 21.15 -4.72 32.06
C SER A 594 22.34 -5.61 32.40
N ARG A 595 23.54 -5.04 32.67
CA ARG A 595 24.69 -5.79 33.20
C ARG A 595 24.42 -6.42 34.57
N LEU A 596 23.78 -5.68 35.46
CA LEU A 596 23.36 -6.21 36.75
C LEU A 596 22.40 -7.39 36.60
N ARG A 597 21.38 -7.26 35.77
CA ARG A 597 20.40 -8.34 35.49
C ARG A 597 21.05 -9.59 34.87
N SER A 598 22.14 -9.43 34.12
CA SER A 598 22.89 -10.57 33.57
C SER A 598 23.72 -11.30 34.63
N GLY A 599 23.75 -10.80 35.87
CA GLY A 599 24.55 -11.36 36.98
C GLY A 599 26.03 -10.99 36.94
N ASP A 600 26.49 -10.16 36.00
CA ASP A 600 27.87 -9.70 35.88
C ASP A 600 28.05 -8.41 36.71
N LEU A 601 28.34 -8.62 37.99
CA LEU A 601 28.48 -7.53 38.94
C LEU A 601 29.71 -6.63 38.67
N ASP A 602 30.82 -7.21 38.21
CA ASP A 602 32.03 -6.46 37.90
C ASP A 602 31.80 -5.54 36.68
N ALA A 603 31.15 -6.08 35.63
CA ALA A 603 30.75 -5.29 34.47
C ALA A 603 29.71 -4.20 34.84
N ALA A 604 28.79 -4.50 35.77
CA ALA A 604 27.80 -3.52 36.24
C ALA A 604 28.46 -2.37 37.02
N LEU A 605 29.46 -2.66 37.87
CA LEU A 605 30.24 -1.63 38.57
C LEU A 605 31.02 -0.75 37.58
N THR A 606 31.66 -1.36 36.58
CA THR A 606 32.38 -0.63 35.53
C THR A 606 31.42 0.27 34.71
N ALA A 607 30.23 -0.25 34.37
CA ALA A 607 29.23 0.50 33.66
C ALA A 607 28.67 1.66 34.51
N LEU A 608 28.56 1.49 35.81
CA LEU A 608 28.13 2.54 36.75
C LEU A 608 29.12 3.72 36.74
N ASP A 609 30.41 3.49 36.76
CA ASP A 609 31.43 4.54 36.69
C ASP A 609 31.33 5.34 35.37
N ALA A 610 31.04 4.65 34.24
CA ALA A 610 30.79 5.27 32.95
C ALA A 610 29.50 6.09 32.94
N ALA A 611 28.43 5.59 33.58
CA ALA A 611 27.17 6.30 33.74
C ALA A 611 27.32 7.58 34.61
N GLU A 612 28.05 7.49 35.72
CA GLU A 612 28.38 8.65 36.58
C GLU A 612 29.11 9.73 35.78
N THR A 613 30.10 9.33 35.00
CA THR A 613 30.85 10.24 34.14
C THR A 613 29.95 10.93 33.13
N ALA A 614 29.05 10.16 32.47
CA ALA A 614 28.12 10.68 31.47
C ALA A 614 27.13 11.69 32.10
N VAL A 615 26.54 11.38 33.26
CA VAL A 615 25.59 12.27 33.95
C VAL A 615 26.28 13.58 34.39
N HIS A 616 27.54 13.50 34.84
CA HIS A 616 28.30 14.68 35.24
C HIS A 616 28.69 15.58 34.05
N ALA A 617 28.83 15.02 32.86
CA ALA A 617 29.12 15.74 31.62
C ALA A 617 27.92 16.51 31.05
N VAL A 618 26.70 16.27 31.56
CA VAL A 618 25.49 16.98 31.10
C VAL A 618 25.43 18.38 31.69
N GLU A 619 25.96 19.38 30.97
CA GLU A 619 26.04 20.78 31.45
C GLU A 619 24.87 21.68 30.99
N THR A 620 24.16 21.31 29.94
CA THR A 620 23.28 22.22 29.17
C THR A 620 21.78 22.01 29.39
N GLU A 621 21.37 21.01 30.15
CA GLU A 621 19.94 20.69 30.33
C GLU A 621 19.28 21.59 31.39
N ALA A 622 17.97 21.84 31.19
CA ALA A 622 17.15 22.54 32.18
C ALA A 622 17.20 21.82 33.54
N ALA A 623 17.26 22.59 34.63
CA ALA A 623 17.46 22.05 35.97
C ALA A 623 16.56 20.84 36.33
N PRO A 624 15.25 20.80 35.99
CA PRO A 624 14.41 19.65 36.30
C PRO A 624 14.81 18.36 35.58
N ALA A 625 15.25 18.44 34.32
CA ALA A 625 15.68 17.26 33.55
C ALA A 625 16.98 16.69 34.11
N ARG A 626 17.92 17.57 34.49
CA ARG A 626 19.18 17.17 35.13
C ARG A 626 18.94 16.53 36.49
N GLU A 627 18.05 17.10 37.31
CA GLU A 627 17.70 16.53 38.62
C GLU A 627 17.10 15.13 38.49
N ARG A 628 16.21 14.92 37.50
CA ARG A 628 15.65 13.62 37.16
C ARG A 628 16.75 12.61 36.80
N LEU A 629 17.68 13.01 35.92
CA LEU A 629 18.76 12.14 35.47
C LEU A 629 19.68 11.73 36.62
N VAL A 630 20.01 12.66 37.52
CA VAL A 630 20.82 12.37 38.73
C VAL A 630 20.08 11.41 39.66
N ALA A 631 18.76 11.57 39.84
CA ALA A 631 17.97 10.67 40.65
C ALA A 631 17.89 9.27 40.04
N GLN A 632 17.75 9.16 38.73
CA GLN A 632 17.80 7.88 38.01
C GLN A 632 19.17 7.20 38.18
N LEU A 633 20.28 7.94 38.06
CA LEU A 633 21.62 7.41 38.32
C LEU A 633 21.75 6.92 39.77
N ASP A 634 21.30 7.70 40.76
CA ASP A 634 21.38 7.29 42.16
C ASP A 634 20.50 6.05 42.45
N HIS A 635 19.37 5.90 41.78
CA HIS A 635 18.54 4.69 41.84
C HIS A 635 19.27 3.47 41.27
N VAL A 636 19.86 3.58 40.06
CA VAL A 636 20.67 2.54 39.42
C VAL A 636 21.86 2.17 40.29
N ALA A 637 22.57 3.17 40.80
CA ALA A 637 23.71 2.97 41.70
C ALA A 637 23.32 2.23 43.00
N ALA A 638 22.13 2.52 43.56
CA ALA A 638 21.64 1.82 44.74
C ALA A 638 21.46 0.32 44.46
N HIS A 639 20.92 -0.08 43.32
CA HIS A 639 20.78 -1.48 42.93
C HIS A 639 22.14 -2.16 42.79
N VAL A 640 23.07 -1.57 42.06
CA VAL A 640 24.42 -2.16 41.83
C VAL A 640 25.20 -2.27 43.12
N LEU A 641 25.23 -1.20 43.95
CA LEU A 641 25.94 -1.18 45.21
C LEU A 641 25.36 -2.15 46.23
N SER A 642 24.04 -2.34 46.21
CA SER A 642 23.35 -3.32 47.06
C SER A 642 23.78 -4.74 46.67
N ALA A 643 23.76 -5.09 45.41
CA ALA A 643 24.23 -6.37 44.91
C ALA A 643 25.75 -6.60 45.20
N ALA A 644 26.55 -5.52 45.25
CA ALA A 644 27.94 -5.56 45.64
C ALA A 644 28.18 -5.66 47.16
N GLY A 645 27.14 -5.76 47.97
CA GLY A 645 27.24 -5.80 49.43
C GLY A 645 27.64 -4.46 50.10
N ARG A 646 27.66 -3.35 49.33
CA ARG A 646 28.02 -2.01 49.82
C ARG A 646 26.77 -1.31 50.38
N VAL A 647 26.09 -1.96 51.34
CA VAL A 647 24.76 -1.60 51.88
C VAL A 647 24.64 -0.13 52.31
N ARG A 648 25.65 0.41 53.03
CA ARG A 648 25.63 1.81 53.48
C ARG A 648 25.64 2.82 52.35
N GLU A 649 26.35 2.53 51.29
CA GLU A 649 26.44 3.40 50.11
C GLU A 649 25.18 3.28 49.28
N ALA A 650 24.71 2.05 49.08
CA ALA A 650 23.42 1.79 48.42
C ALA A 650 22.26 2.55 49.10
N ALA A 651 22.14 2.46 50.44
CA ALA A 651 21.10 3.17 51.15
C ALA A 651 21.18 4.70 51.00
N ARG A 652 22.40 5.27 51.02
CA ARG A 652 22.56 6.72 50.78
C ARG A 652 22.15 7.14 49.37
N ARG A 653 22.47 6.34 48.37
CA ARG A 653 22.05 6.59 46.97
C ARG A 653 20.53 6.50 46.84
N ALA A 654 19.90 5.44 47.36
CA ALA A 654 18.45 5.27 47.36
C ALA A 654 17.74 6.44 48.06
N LEU A 655 18.21 6.88 49.23
CA LEU A 655 17.62 8.00 49.93
C LEU A 655 17.65 9.29 49.09
N ARG A 656 18.79 9.63 48.45
CA ARG A 656 18.89 10.81 47.63
C ARG A 656 17.98 10.73 46.38
N ALA A 657 17.89 9.56 45.76
CA ALA A 657 17.00 9.34 44.64
C ALA A 657 15.53 9.55 45.03
N ALA A 658 15.10 8.92 46.16
CA ALA A 658 13.73 9.08 46.69
C ALA A 658 13.40 10.54 46.99
N GLU A 659 14.27 11.24 47.74
CA GLU A 659 14.08 12.67 48.06
C GLU A 659 13.94 13.52 46.79
N THR A 660 14.74 13.21 45.76
CA THR A 660 14.70 13.96 44.50
C THR A 660 13.41 13.67 43.72
N PHE A 661 13.02 12.39 43.56
CA PHE A 661 11.78 12.02 42.88
C PHE A 661 10.54 12.58 43.59
N HIS A 662 10.49 12.57 44.94
CA HIS A 662 9.43 13.22 45.70
C HIS A 662 9.37 14.73 45.41
N ARG A 663 10.53 15.40 45.35
CA ARG A 663 10.62 16.84 45.12
C ARG A 663 10.19 17.25 43.73
N ILE A 664 10.51 16.47 42.71
CA ILE A 664 10.11 16.73 41.32
C ILE A 664 8.72 16.20 40.95
N GLY A 665 8.02 15.55 41.90
CA GLY A 665 6.65 15.08 41.72
C GLY A 665 6.49 13.74 41.02
N GLU A 666 7.55 12.94 40.89
CA GLU A 666 7.52 11.59 40.28
C GLU A 666 7.16 10.53 41.35
N ALA A 667 5.89 10.46 41.69
CA ALA A 667 5.41 9.64 42.81
C ALA A 667 5.60 8.12 42.60
N GLU A 668 5.58 7.64 41.37
CA GLU A 668 5.79 6.23 41.04
C GLU A 668 7.28 5.86 41.22
N SER A 669 8.19 6.59 40.58
CA SER A 669 9.63 6.41 40.74
C SER A 669 10.10 6.55 42.21
N ALA A 670 9.52 7.51 42.94
CA ALA A 670 9.79 7.67 44.35
C ALA A 670 9.40 6.43 45.18
N ARG A 671 8.21 5.88 44.91
CA ARG A 671 7.71 4.66 45.60
C ARG A 671 8.61 3.44 45.31
N ASP A 672 9.05 3.27 44.08
CA ASP A 672 9.93 2.16 43.69
C ASP A 672 11.27 2.24 44.44
N VAL A 673 11.82 3.45 44.56
CA VAL A 673 13.06 3.67 45.30
C VAL A 673 12.87 3.51 46.81
N ASP A 674 11.74 3.93 47.39
CA ASP A 674 11.42 3.71 48.79
C ASP A 674 11.34 2.22 49.10
N LEU A 675 10.72 1.41 48.25
CA LEU A 675 10.68 -0.05 48.37
C LEU A 675 12.08 -0.67 48.27
N LEU A 676 12.91 -0.16 47.35
CA LEU A 676 14.31 -0.60 47.25
C LEU A 676 15.09 -0.28 48.54
N LEU A 677 14.92 0.94 49.08
CA LEU A 677 15.58 1.36 50.32
C LEU A 677 15.19 0.46 51.51
N GLU A 678 13.90 0.12 51.63
CA GLU A 678 13.40 -0.80 52.63
C GLU A 678 14.06 -2.18 52.53
N ARG A 679 14.12 -2.78 51.34
CA ARG A 679 14.80 -4.06 51.10
C ARG A 679 16.28 -4.01 51.46
N ILE A 680 16.97 -2.93 51.05
CA ILE A 680 18.40 -2.74 51.36
C ILE A 680 18.61 -2.72 52.91
N LEU A 681 17.74 -2.04 53.65
CA LEU A 681 17.85 -1.94 55.12
C LEU A 681 17.49 -3.24 55.84
N LEU A 682 16.61 -4.07 55.25
CA LEU A 682 16.25 -5.39 55.76
C LEU A 682 17.29 -6.48 55.39
N GLY A 683 18.20 -6.17 54.51
CA GLY A 683 19.21 -7.15 54.00
C GLY A 683 18.59 -8.15 53.02
N GLU A 684 17.49 -7.82 52.37
CA GLU A 684 16.77 -8.60 51.36
C GLU A 684 17.27 -8.17 49.95
N THR A 685 18.49 -8.55 49.56
CA THR A 685 19.09 -8.14 48.29
C THR A 685 19.21 -9.30 47.30
#